data_3bed7ba8eed88f3cc6614c6b9b5591a6
#
_entry.id   3bed7ba8eed88f3cc6614c6b9b5591a6
#
_cell.length_a   1.000
_cell.length_b   1.000
_cell.length_c   1.000
_cell.angle_alpha   90.00
_cell.angle_beta   90.00
_cell.angle_gamma   90.00
#
_symmetry.space_group_name_H-M   'P 1'
#
loop_
_entity.id
_entity.type
_entity.pdbx_description
1 polymer ?
#
loop_
_entity_poly.entity_id
_entity_poly.type
_entity_poly.pdbx_seq_one_letter_code
_entity_poly.pdbx_strand_id
1 'polypeptide(L)'
;MADIPDSVKKCAAILKAAGNDTEKFAGLFMVTKVVKGSECSAQSKKLLFEAIGFKFLKRLLESSNVPVDCPPLMYKSVALSVLSAFCSEPELATHPEMLANIPVFLNIVQQADDDDLDDNLMVVGEAYTCLQHIASYEPGQKALLQLGAIAKMSEIYAQQSFQTDEALNVLVTLVGRFGPTAWDENPKPFHAIVNKIALDFETDHSERKFELCSILQALLSSCRREIVAATASDELWPGSIYKGLTDILTSKIGKAQRDPALKLASIMVDLLGVEWTLTDEEKPKQFFLLLVQLSSIEVRMQLEDRNFKTVLSNADLVTACFIILELSIAYIATDTLELEQKEKQQLYTALKGAFAAVVATLTTVSKDFPKNKDKYDARAKLFIIANVRVLSAWLCQETSAMRNAVYALLPFMLSLANETFYAYRNRRLAEKAQGDASKSGDSMMETDTDLIGQTDILRVMLPALCHLAVEEEARKILLSVKEEEVLYECLAHHWSIVHFKKPIVPKSERGKVKKDQDSQPDPQLLEEMKDSRAAMVSICNIFMNITVLEAKIVEESTLFATLLKFIFNNLPEIKNTPENLVLYGNLAVLGLLLLKQHYKRMKKNDFTICRYIQSTIRFLWDAYSVDEAGGGSTMVINMTYKEYWMELAELWFLGMQTMSAVIALIPWISEFAIESGWAEGIIDMLRNVKMGLLPANTKSAYEDFLCHLVDANNSVTTVLKDHDALSVCRTHRLMELGKRLFGD
;
A
#
# COMPACT_ATOMS: atom_id res chain seq x y z
N MET A 1 -12.77 -15.07 50.77
CA MET A 1 -14.01 -14.36 50.41
C MET A 1 -14.03 -13.10 51.23
N ALA A 2 -13.94 -11.93 50.65
CA ALA A 2 -14.07 -10.65 51.36
C ALA A 2 -15.48 -10.59 51.95
N ASP A 3 -15.60 -10.30 53.26
CA ASP A 3 -16.88 -10.26 53.92
C ASP A 3 -17.65 -9.02 53.43
N ILE A 4 -18.87 -9.25 52.93
CA ILE A 4 -19.70 -8.18 52.41
C ILE A 4 -20.12 -7.26 53.58
N PRO A 5 -19.91 -5.94 53.51
CA PRO A 5 -20.27 -5.03 54.58
C PRO A 5 -21.74 -5.11 54.99
N ASP A 6 -22.01 -4.98 56.27
CA ASP A 6 -23.39 -5.05 56.83
C ASP A 6 -24.30 -3.96 56.24
N SER A 7 -23.75 -2.79 55.89
CA SER A 7 -24.48 -1.72 55.19
C SER A 7 -25.03 -2.19 53.84
N VAL A 8 -24.23 -2.95 53.07
CA VAL A 8 -24.62 -3.52 51.79
C VAL A 8 -25.69 -4.62 51.97
N LYS A 9 -25.51 -5.53 52.93
CA LYS A 9 -26.50 -6.57 53.25
C LYS A 9 -27.86 -6.00 53.64
N LYS A 10 -27.85 -4.97 54.51
CA LYS A 10 -29.08 -4.24 54.91
C LYS A 10 -29.75 -3.56 53.71
N CYS A 11 -28.98 -2.89 52.87
CA CYS A 11 -29.51 -2.19 51.69
C CYS A 11 -30.15 -3.20 50.71
N ALA A 12 -29.49 -4.34 50.44
CA ALA A 12 -30.02 -5.40 49.59
C ALA A 12 -31.29 -6.06 50.17
N ALA A 13 -31.36 -6.19 51.49
CA ALA A 13 -32.54 -6.72 52.17
C ALA A 13 -33.76 -5.78 52.05
N ILE A 14 -33.54 -4.47 52.23
CA ILE A 14 -34.59 -3.44 52.07
C ILE A 14 -35.11 -3.45 50.63
N LEU A 15 -34.26 -3.50 49.64
CA LEU A 15 -34.63 -3.58 48.21
C LEU A 15 -35.44 -4.83 47.84
N LYS A 16 -35.07 -5.98 48.40
CA LYS A 16 -35.81 -7.24 48.21
C LYS A 16 -37.14 -7.28 48.94
N ALA A 17 -37.26 -6.59 50.07
CA ALA A 17 -38.48 -6.51 50.86
C ALA A 17 -39.46 -5.43 50.38
N ALA A 18 -39.07 -4.55 49.50
CA ALA A 18 -39.87 -3.47 48.98
C ALA A 18 -41.15 -4.01 48.30
N GLY A 19 -42.30 -3.60 48.79
CA GLY A 19 -43.62 -4.06 48.30
C GLY A 19 -44.13 -3.28 47.09
N ASN A 20 -43.54 -2.12 46.81
CA ASN A 20 -43.94 -1.26 45.69
C ASN A 20 -42.75 -0.49 45.12
N ASP A 21 -42.94 0.11 43.94
CA ASP A 21 -41.90 0.86 43.21
C ASP A 21 -41.44 2.13 43.96
N THR A 22 -42.29 2.75 44.76
CA THR A 22 -41.91 3.93 45.56
C THR A 22 -40.92 3.56 46.68
N GLU A 23 -41.13 2.45 47.36
CA GLU A 23 -40.20 1.93 48.35
C GLU A 23 -38.88 1.50 47.73
N LYS A 24 -38.91 0.88 46.54
CA LYS A 24 -37.70 0.55 45.75
C LYS A 24 -36.94 1.79 45.35
N PHE A 25 -37.63 2.81 44.88
CA PHE A 25 -37.00 4.09 44.49
C PHE A 25 -36.34 4.78 45.68
N ALA A 26 -37.02 4.81 46.84
CA ALA A 26 -36.41 5.31 48.06
C ALA A 26 -35.16 4.51 48.48
N GLY A 27 -35.19 3.20 48.27
CA GLY A 27 -34.03 2.30 48.49
C GLY A 27 -32.84 2.62 47.59
N LEU A 28 -33.07 3.08 46.36
CA LEU A 28 -31.99 3.47 45.42
C LEU A 28 -31.17 4.65 45.93
N PHE A 29 -31.73 5.63 46.66
CA PHE A 29 -30.94 6.67 47.30
C PHE A 29 -29.97 6.16 48.34
N MET A 30 -30.29 5.06 49.02
CA MET A 30 -29.36 4.38 49.93
C MET A 30 -28.23 3.68 49.10
N VAL A 31 -28.59 3.06 47.96
CA VAL A 31 -27.63 2.43 47.09
C VAL A 31 -26.62 3.44 46.54
N THR A 32 -27.05 4.60 46.05
CA THR A 32 -26.13 5.64 45.55
C THR A 32 -25.07 6.05 46.58
N LYS A 33 -25.41 6.08 47.82
CA LYS A 33 -24.47 6.37 48.94
C LYS A 33 -23.53 5.22 49.22
N VAL A 34 -24.03 3.98 49.21
CA VAL A 34 -23.27 2.77 49.50
C VAL A 34 -22.29 2.42 48.37
N VAL A 35 -22.72 2.58 47.13
CA VAL A 35 -21.94 2.20 45.96
C VAL A 35 -20.78 3.19 45.69
N LYS A 36 -20.94 4.46 46.04
CA LYS A 36 -19.89 5.51 45.94
C LYS A 36 -18.89 5.44 47.12
N GLY A 37 -19.15 4.60 48.14
CA GLY A 37 -18.24 4.38 49.26
C GLY A 37 -17.05 3.47 48.92
N SER A 38 -15.88 3.78 49.49
CA SER A 38 -14.63 3.03 49.26
C SER A 38 -14.68 1.56 49.71
N GLU A 39 -15.69 1.16 50.47
CA GLU A 39 -15.87 -0.21 51.01
C GLU A 39 -16.71 -1.12 50.08
N CYS A 40 -17.23 -0.62 48.93
CA CYS A 40 -18.11 -1.39 48.08
C CYS A 40 -17.28 -2.25 47.10
N SER A 41 -17.10 -3.54 47.43
CA SER A 41 -16.41 -4.54 46.62
C SER A 41 -17.25 -4.93 45.37
N ALA A 42 -16.61 -5.57 44.37
CA ALA A 42 -17.27 -6.12 43.18
C ALA A 42 -18.44 -7.06 43.55
N GLN A 43 -18.26 -7.89 44.57
CA GLN A 43 -19.31 -8.78 45.08
C GLN A 43 -20.48 -8.01 45.72
N SER A 44 -20.18 -6.90 46.37
CA SER A 44 -21.21 -5.99 46.94
C SER A 44 -22.06 -5.34 45.84
N LYS A 45 -21.42 -4.89 44.77
CA LYS A 45 -22.11 -4.30 43.62
C LYS A 45 -23.00 -5.33 42.91
N LYS A 46 -22.52 -6.56 42.75
CA LYS A 46 -23.29 -7.65 42.15
C LYS A 46 -24.52 -8.02 42.98
N LEU A 47 -24.37 -8.11 44.31
CA LEU A 47 -25.50 -8.38 45.24
C LEU A 47 -26.57 -7.26 45.15
N LEU A 48 -26.15 -6.00 45.11
CA LEU A 48 -27.07 -4.87 44.96
C LEU A 48 -27.76 -4.86 43.59
N PHE A 49 -27.02 -5.14 42.51
CA PHE A 49 -27.57 -5.26 41.16
C PHE A 49 -28.66 -6.33 41.09
N GLU A 50 -28.42 -7.51 41.62
CA GLU A 50 -29.40 -8.61 41.69
C GLU A 50 -30.63 -8.26 42.57
N ALA A 51 -30.43 -7.47 43.63
CA ALA A 51 -31.52 -7.05 44.53
C ALA A 51 -32.43 -5.99 43.89
N ILE A 52 -31.87 -5.06 43.08
CA ILE A 52 -32.62 -4.00 42.41
C ILE A 52 -33.45 -4.56 41.25
N GLY A 53 -32.83 -5.41 40.45
CA GLY A 53 -33.41 -5.94 39.21
C GLY A 53 -33.38 -4.87 38.05
N PHE A 54 -32.90 -5.34 36.92
CA PHE A 54 -32.64 -4.44 35.79
C PHE A 54 -33.92 -3.84 35.19
N LYS A 55 -35.03 -4.57 35.17
CA LYS A 55 -36.33 -4.10 34.67
C LYS A 55 -36.81 -2.83 35.40
N PHE A 56 -36.50 -2.71 36.67
CA PHE A 56 -36.88 -1.51 37.43
C PHE A 56 -36.03 -0.31 37.01
N LEU A 57 -34.73 -0.47 36.94
CA LEU A 57 -33.83 0.59 36.44
C LEU A 57 -34.17 1.06 35.03
N LYS A 58 -34.50 0.13 34.12
CA LYS A 58 -34.93 0.47 32.76
C LYS A 58 -36.21 1.31 32.74
N ARG A 59 -37.22 1.00 33.55
CA ARG A 59 -38.43 1.80 33.66
C ARG A 59 -38.15 3.21 34.15
N LEU A 60 -37.22 3.38 35.09
CA LEU A 60 -36.79 4.68 35.57
C LEU A 60 -36.07 5.49 34.47
N LEU A 61 -35.20 4.85 33.70
CA LEU A 61 -34.52 5.49 32.56
C LEU A 61 -35.48 5.95 31.47
N GLU A 62 -36.46 5.14 31.14
CA GLU A 62 -37.48 5.43 30.15
C GLU A 62 -38.60 6.32 30.71
N SER A 63 -38.58 6.60 31.99
CA SER A 63 -39.64 7.35 32.74
C SER A 63 -41.04 6.78 32.49
N SER A 64 -41.14 5.45 32.31
CA SER A 64 -42.38 4.73 32.03
C SER A 64 -42.92 4.04 33.29
N ASN A 65 -44.21 4.27 33.63
CA ASN A 65 -44.82 3.68 34.82
C ASN A 65 -44.04 3.94 36.12
N VAL A 66 -43.61 5.18 36.34
CA VAL A 66 -42.87 5.64 37.51
C VAL A 66 -43.82 6.25 38.56
N PRO A 67 -43.41 6.34 39.86
CA PRO A 67 -44.19 7.05 40.85
C PRO A 67 -44.48 8.50 40.47
N VAL A 68 -45.67 9.01 40.72
CA VAL A 68 -46.19 10.30 40.17
C VAL A 68 -45.58 11.53 40.86
N ASP A 69 -44.89 11.37 41.97
CA ASP A 69 -44.54 12.48 42.88
C ASP A 69 -43.14 13.10 42.63
N CYS A 70 -42.41 12.70 41.61
CA CYS A 70 -41.06 13.22 41.29
C CYS A 70 -40.91 13.61 39.82
N PRO A 71 -40.09 14.60 39.51
CA PRO A 71 -39.79 14.96 38.12
C PRO A 71 -39.12 13.79 37.38
N PRO A 72 -39.42 13.56 36.09
CA PRO A 72 -38.84 12.49 35.29
C PRO A 72 -37.30 12.50 35.28
N LEU A 73 -36.69 13.66 35.32
CA LEU A 73 -35.25 13.84 35.34
C LEU A 73 -34.59 13.24 36.61
N MET A 74 -35.28 13.33 37.77
CA MET A 74 -34.77 12.72 39.02
C MET A 74 -34.73 11.22 38.96
N TYR A 75 -35.68 10.56 38.29
CA TYR A 75 -35.66 9.12 38.09
C TYR A 75 -34.50 8.68 37.21
N LYS A 76 -34.26 9.41 36.11
CA LYS A 76 -33.13 9.17 35.22
C LYS A 76 -31.79 9.36 35.94
N SER A 77 -31.64 10.46 36.68
CA SER A 77 -30.43 10.80 37.43
C SER A 77 -30.06 9.69 38.44
N VAL A 78 -31.02 9.27 39.26
CA VAL A 78 -30.77 8.23 40.25
C VAL A 78 -30.44 6.86 39.60
N ALA A 79 -31.18 6.50 38.56
CA ALA A 79 -30.95 5.27 37.84
C ALA A 79 -29.54 5.25 37.17
N LEU A 80 -29.16 6.34 36.51
CA LEU A 80 -27.84 6.46 35.87
C LEU A 80 -26.70 6.47 36.89
N SER A 81 -26.85 7.18 38.02
CA SER A 81 -25.83 7.19 39.08
C SER A 81 -25.56 5.79 39.66
N VAL A 82 -26.60 4.94 39.73
CA VAL A 82 -26.44 3.54 40.17
C VAL A 82 -25.81 2.70 39.04
N LEU A 83 -26.24 2.87 37.79
CA LEU A 83 -25.74 2.14 36.65
C LEU A 83 -24.28 2.46 36.34
N SER A 84 -23.88 3.72 36.41
CA SER A 84 -22.48 4.12 36.18
C SER A 84 -21.54 3.48 37.20
N ALA A 85 -21.98 3.40 38.46
CA ALA A 85 -21.21 2.72 39.49
C ALA A 85 -21.13 1.20 39.25
N PHE A 86 -22.16 0.58 38.69
CA PHE A 86 -22.13 -0.84 38.31
C PHE A 86 -21.27 -1.10 37.07
N CYS A 87 -21.30 -0.22 36.10
CA CYS A 87 -20.48 -0.32 34.88
C CYS A 87 -18.96 -0.29 35.16
N SER A 88 -18.53 0.19 36.32
CA SER A 88 -17.12 0.12 36.69
C SER A 88 -16.62 -1.36 36.93
N GLU A 89 -17.53 -2.31 37.05
CA GLU A 89 -17.19 -3.75 37.23
C GLU A 89 -17.35 -4.47 35.88
N PRO A 90 -16.32 -5.21 35.41
CA PRO A 90 -16.32 -5.87 34.11
C PRO A 90 -17.52 -6.78 33.83
N GLU A 91 -17.88 -7.60 34.85
CA GLU A 91 -19.00 -8.55 34.75
C GLU A 91 -20.35 -7.85 34.61
N LEU A 92 -20.52 -6.67 35.21
CA LEU A 92 -21.76 -5.92 35.17
C LEU A 92 -21.82 -5.04 33.94
N ALA A 93 -20.70 -4.44 33.52
CA ALA A 93 -20.61 -3.64 32.29
C ALA A 93 -20.93 -4.46 31.03
N THR A 94 -20.55 -5.74 31.03
CA THR A 94 -20.76 -6.67 29.89
C THR A 94 -22.02 -7.54 30.07
N HIS A 95 -22.81 -7.31 31.12
CA HIS A 95 -24.03 -8.07 31.37
C HIS A 95 -25.05 -7.82 30.21
N PRO A 96 -25.72 -8.85 29.68
CA PRO A 96 -26.67 -8.72 28.57
C PRO A 96 -27.75 -7.66 28.77
N GLU A 97 -28.28 -7.56 30.00
CA GLU A 97 -29.28 -6.53 30.32
C GLU A 97 -28.68 -5.12 30.39
N MET A 98 -27.38 -4.95 30.70
CA MET A 98 -26.69 -3.69 30.64
C MET A 98 -26.48 -3.27 29.18
N LEU A 99 -25.98 -4.17 28.35
CA LEU A 99 -25.76 -3.93 26.93
C LEU A 99 -27.08 -3.60 26.18
N ALA A 100 -28.19 -4.19 26.60
CA ALA A 100 -29.52 -3.89 26.07
C ALA A 100 -30.00 -2.46 26.31
N ASN A 101 -29.36 -1.68 27.20
CA ASN A 101 -29.68 -0.27 27.45
C ASN A 101 -28.77 0.71 26.75
N ILE A 102 -27.77 0.26 26.01
CA ILE A 102 -26.94 1.15 25.18
C ILE A 102 -27.79 2.11 24.34
N PRO A 103 -28.88 1.71 23.66
CA PRO A 103 -29.73 2.65 22.93
C PRO A 103 -30.30 3.77 23.79
N VAL A 104 -30.65 3.47 25.06
CA VAL A 104 -31.16 4.47 25.99
C VAL A 104 -30.05 5.45 26.36
N PHE A 105 -28.86 4.99 26.66
CA PHE A 105 -27.71 5.85 26.95
C PHE A 105 -27.35 6.74 25.75
N LEU A 106 -27.31 6.17 24.54
CA LEU A 106 -27.07 6.93 23.31
C LEU A 106 -28.14 7.99 23.05
N ASN A 107 -29.41 7.68 23.34
CA ASN A 107 -30.47 8.69 23.19
C ASN A 107 -30.38 9.84 24.24
N ILE A 108 -29.98 9.53 25.48
CA ILE A 108 -29.78 10.52 26.50
C ILE A 108 -28.67 11.51 26.10
N VAL A 109 -27.55 11.04 25.64
CA VAL A 109 -26.43 11.90 25.21
C VAL A 109 -26.74 12.68 23.92
N GLN A 110 -27.61 12.15 23.05
CA GLN A 110 -28.03 12.83 21.83
C GLN A 110 -29.05 13.97 22.11
N GLN A 111 -29.88 13.82 23.14
CA GLN A 111 -30.88 14.83 23.54
C GLN A 111 -30.32 15.89 24.48
N ALA A 112 -29.01 15.99 24.64
CA ALA A 112 -28.37 16.90 25.60
C ALA A 112 -28.60 18.41 25.33
N ASP A 113 -29.03 18.76 24.12
CA ASP A 113 -29.23 20.16 23.70
C ASP A 113 -30.65 20.72 23.94
N ASP A 114 -31.56 19.96 24.56
CA ASP A 114 -32.88 20.45 24.89
C ASP A 114 -32.82 21.43 26.08
N ASP A 115 -33.66 22.49 26.05
CA ASP A 115 -33.60 23.76 26.74
C ASP A 115 -33.49 23.79 28.30
N ASP A 116 -33.41 22.67 29.00
CA ASP A 116 -33.24 22.58 30.46
C ASP A 116 -31.79 22.22 30.89
N LEU A 117 -30.86 23.15 30.62
CA LEU A 117 -29.42 22.97 30.69
C LEU A 117 -28.82 22.51 32.03
N ASP A 118 -29.24 23.11 33.15
CA ASP A 118 -28.53 22.87 34.43
C ASP A 118 -28.83 21.52 35.08
N ASP A 119 -30.01 20.97 34.91
CA ASP A 119 -30.40 19.69 35.47
C ASP A 119 -29.98 18.47 34.57
N ASN A 120 -29.76 18.68 33.27
CA ASN A 120 -29.35 17.64 32.32
C ASN A 120 -27.84 17.29 32.41
N LEU A 121 -26.99 18.19 32.88
CA LEU A 121 -25.55 18.01 32.96
C LEU A 121 -25.11 16.74 33.67
N MET A 122 -25.71 16.46 34.84
CA MET A 122 -25.38 15.25 35.62
C MET A 122 -25.87 13.97 34.93
N VAL A 123 -27.04 14.01 34.31
CA VAL A 123 -27.67 12.88 33.62
C VAL A 123 -26.84 12.49 32.39
N VAL A 124 -26.42 13.46 31.60
CA VAL A 124 -25.59 13.24 30.41
C VAL A 124 -24.19 12.73 30.81
N GLY A 125 -23.56 13.33 31.83
CA GLY A 125 -22.25 12.88 32.31
C GLY A 125 -22.24 11.44 32.82
N GLU A 126 -23.27 11.04 33.59
CA GLU A 126 -23.39 9.64 34.07
C GLU A 126 -23.69 8.66 32.90
N ALA A 127 -24.44 9.11 31.88
CA ALA A 127 -24.66 8.29 30.67
C ALA A 127 -23.33 8.07 29.87
N TYR A 128 -22.52 9.11 29.70
CA TYR A 128 -21.17 8.96 29.13
C TYR A 128 -20.28 8.06 29.95
N THR A 129 -20.32 8.17 31.29
CA THR A 129 -19.58 7.28 32.18
C THR A 129 -19.96 5.80 31.95
N CYS A 130 -21.25 5.52 31.80
CA CYS A 130 -21.71 4.17 31.43
C CYS A 130 -21.15 3.73 30.07
N LEU A 131 -21.24 4.57 29.04
CA LEU A 131 -20.75 4.26 27.70
C LEU A 131 -19.24 4.05 27.67
N GLN A 132 -18.45 4.86 28.38
CA GLN A 132 -17.00 4.71 28.48
C GLN A 132 -16.59 3.40 29.16
N HIS A 133 -17.24 3.05 30.27
CA HIS A 133 -16.99 1.76 30.94
C HIS A 133 -17.38 0.58 30.05
N ILE A 134 -18.51 0.63 29.36
CA ILE A 134 -18.92 -0.39 28.41
C ILE A 134 -17.91 -0.49 27.25
N ALA A 135 -17.44 0.64 26.72
CA ALA A 135 -16.44 0.71 25.65
C ALA A 135 -15.07 0.17 26.06
N SER A 136 -14.79 0.04 27.37
CA SER A 136 -13.53 -0.51 27.86
C SER A 136 -13.42 -2.05 27.70
N TYR A 137 -14.53 -2.74 27.42
CA TYR A 137 -14.58 -4.20 27.32
C TYR A 137 -15.08 -4.68 25.97
N GLU A 138 -14.45 -5.75 25.44
CA GLU A 138 -14.71 -6.26 24.07
C GLU A 138 -16.20 -6.54 23.76
N PRO A 139 -16.99 -7.23 24.63
CA PRO A 139 -18.42 -7.43 24.35
C PRO A 139 -19.20 -6.13 24.25
N GLY A 140 -18.84 -5.14 25.08
CA GLY A 140 -19.44 -3.79 25.05
C GLY A 140 -19.08 -3.03 23.78
N GLN A 141 -17.83 -3.10 23.35
CA GLN A 141 -17.35 -2.49 22.11
C GLN A 141 -18.12 -3.02 20.89
N LYS A 142 -18.27 -4.35 20.80
CA LYS A 142 -19.05 -5.00 19.73
C LYS A 142 -20.52 -4.54 19.73
N ALA A 143 -21.14 -4.48 20.92
CA ALA A 143 -22.53 -4.01 21.04
C ALA A 143 -22.68 -2.53 20.65
N LEU A 144 -21.74 -1.65 21.04
CA LEU A 144 -21.72 -0.25 20.67
C LEU A 144 -21.58 -0.06 19.15
N LEU A 145 -20.69 -0.83 18.50
CA LEU A 145 -20.54 -0.80 17.05
C LEU A 145 -21.85 -1.20 16.33
N GLN A 146 -22.44 -2.33 16.73
CA GLN A 146 -23.69 -2.83 16.13
C GLN A 146 -24.88 -1.86 16.30
N LEU A 147 -24.89 -1.07 17.36
CA LEU A 147 -25.96 -0.12 17.66
C LEU A 147 -25.67 1.30 17.08
N GLY A 148 -24.66 1.45 16.24
CA GLY A 148 -24.36 2.69 15.54
C GLY A 148 -23.78 3.80 16.44
N ALA A 149 -23.12 3.45 17.54
CA ALA A 149 -22.52 4.42 18.46
C ALA A 149 -21.50 5.33 17.76
N ILE A 150 -20.72 4.82 16.80
CA ILE A 150 -19.72 5.59 16.05
C ILE A 150 -20.38 6.76 15.30
N ALA A 151 -21.44 6.51 14.55
CA ALA A 151 -22.16 7.54 13.81
C ALA A 151 -22.76 8.59 14.75
N LYS A 152 -23.39 8.16 15.86
CA LYS A 152 -23.98 9.07 16.85
C LYS A 152 -22.94 9.93 17.56
N MET A 153 -21.81 9.35 17.99
CA MET A 153 -20.73 10.12 18.65
C MET A 153 -20.08 11.13 17.68
N SER A 154 -19.93 10.74 16.41
CA SER A 154 -19.45 11.64 15.36
C SER A 154 -20.38 12.82 15.12
N GLU A 155 -21.69 12.56 15.08
CA GLU A 155 -22.71 13.59 14.91
C GLU A 155 -22.74 14.57 16.09
N ILE A 156 -22.72 14.05 17.33
CA ILE A 156 -22.69 14.85 18.54
C ILE A 156 -21.47 15.80 18.54
N TYR A 157 -20.29 15.27 18.21
CA TYR A 157 -19.08 16.08 18.15
C TYR A 157 -19.15 17.13 17.02
N ALA A 158 -19.64 16.77 15.84
CA ALA A 158 -19.75 17.66 14.70
C ALA A 158 -20.74 18.83 14.94
N GLN A 159 -21.80 18.59 15.68
CA GLN A 159 -22.83 19.60 16.03
C GLN A 159 -22.41 20.53 17.15
N GLN A 160 -21.27 20.35 17.78
CA GLN A 160 -20.81 21.11 18.94
C GLN A 160 -21.79 21.07 20.12
N SER A 161 -22.49 19.97 20.29
CA SER A 161 -23.34 19.76 21.41
C SER A 161 -22.55 19.64 22.72
N PHE A 162 -23.28 19.69 23.83
CA PHE A 162 -22.71 19.65 25.18
C PHE A 162 -21.88 18.34 25.42
N GLN A 163 -20.77 18.47 26.15
CA GLN A 163 -19.83 17.36 26.48
C GLN A 163 -19.23 16.63 25.25
N THR A 164 -18.86 17.37 24.25
CA THR A 164 -18.26 16.86 23.01
C THR A 164 -16.97 16.05 23.24
N ASP A 165 -16.17 16.43 24.24
CA ASP A 165 -14.92 15.72 24.56
C ASP A 165 -15.19 14.29 25.04
N GLU A 166 -16.28 14.04 25.75
CA GLU A 166 -16.69 12.71 26.17
C GLU A 166 -17.16 11.84 24.99
N ALA A 167 -17.88 12.43 24.05
CA ALA A 167 -18.26 11.77 22.81
C ALA A 167 -17.01 11.37 21.99
N LEU A 168 -16.03 12.27 21.92
CA LEU A 168 -14.76 12.02 21.24
C LEU A 168 -13.97 10.89 21.90
N ASN A 169 -13.92 10.82 23.22
CA ASN A 169 -13.25 9.75 23.96
C ASN A 169 -13.85 8.37 23.66
N VAL A 170 -15.19 8.25 23.66
CA VAL A 170 -15.86 6.99 23.26
C VAL A 170 -15.55 6.65 21.81
N LEU A 171 -15.64 7.63 20.92
CA LEU A 171 -15.36 7.43 19.49
C LEU A 171 -13.94 6.93 19.23
N VAL A 172 -12.92 7.61 19.78
CA VAL A 172 -11.50 7.23 19.62
C VAL A 172 -11.24 5.83 20.16
N THR A 173 -11.86 5.46 21.27
CA THR A 173 -11.76 4.12 21.86
C THR A 173 -12.30 3.05 20.89
N LEU A 174 -13.48 3.27 20.31
CA LEU A 174 -14.09 2.33 19.36
C LEU A 174 -13.31 2.25 18.04
N VAL A 175 -12.94 3.40 17.49
CA VAL A 175 -12.17 3.48 16.24
C VAL A 175 -10.80 2.85 16.40
N GLY A 176 -10.12 3.06 17.54
CA GLY A 176 -8.84 2.40 17.82
C GLY A 176 -8.92 0.88 17.89
N ARG A 177 -10.09 0.32 18.25
CA ARG A 177 -10.30 -1.15 18.32
C ARG A 177 -10.69 -1.75 16.97
N PHE A 178 -11.59 -1.11 16.24
CA PHE A 178 -12.17 -1.67 15.03
C PHE A 178 -11.45 -1.24 13.75
N GLY A 179 -10.68 -0.15 13.81
CA GLY A 179 -9.97 0.38 12.65
C GLY A 179 -10.90 0.60 11.45
N PRO A 180 -10.51 0.11 10.25
CA PRO A 180 -11.29 0.35 9.02
C PRO A 180 -12.74 -0.13 9.06
N THR A 181 -13.01 -1.22 9.79
CA THR A 181 -14.38 -1.77 9.88
C THR A 181 -15.37 -0.83 10.57
N ALA A 182 -14.86 0.18 11.30
CA ALA A 182 -15.68 1.20 11.94
C ALA A 182 -16.46 2.08 10.92
N TRP A 183 -15.94 2.22 9.70
CA TRP A 183 -16.41 3.15 8.68
C TRP A 183 -16.91 2.48 7.41
N ASP A 184 -16.74 1.16 7.24
CA ASP A 184 -17.01 0.42 6.00
C ASP A 184 -18.46 0.55 5.51
N GLU A 185 -19.44 0.62 6.43
CA GLU A 185 -20.85 0.72 6.06
C GLU A 185 -21.26 2.14 5.65
N ASN A 186 -20.67 3.16 6.27
CA ASN A 186 -21.01 4.56 6.02
C ASN A 186 -19.84 5.49 6.32
N PRO A 187 -19.14 6.04 5.31
CA PRO A 187 -18.00 6.95 5.50
C PRO A 187 -18.42 8.42 5.81
N LYS A 188 -19.70 8.79 5.65
CA LYS A 188 -20.14 10.19 5.90
C LYS A 188 -19.83 10.70 7.30
N PRO A 189 -20.07 9.95 8.39
CA PRO A 189 -19.71 10.39 9.73
C PRO A 189 -18.22 10.62 9.91
N PHE A 190 -17.37 9.83 9.22
CA PHE A 190 -15.91 10.03 9.20
C PHE A 190 -15.55 11.40 8.65
N HIS A 191 -16.07 11.76 7.47
CA HIS A 191 -15.77 13.07 6.88
C HIS A 191 -16.33 14.23 7.73
N ALA A 192 -17.50 14.08 8.28
CA ALA A 192 -18.11 15.10 9.13
C ALA A 192 -17.24 15.42 10.37
N ILE A 193 -16.77 14.38 11.07
CA ILE A 193 -15.92 14.58 12.25
C ILE A 193 -14.53 15.08 11.89
N VAL A 194 -13.92 14.56 10.82
CA VAL A 194 -12.60 15.00 10.38
C VAL A 194 -12.65 16.46 9.91
N ASN A 195 -13.68 16.88 9.17
CA ASN A 195 -13.89 18.29 8.79
C ASN A 195 -13.95 19.19 10.01
N LYS A 196 -14.70 18.80 11.03
CA LYS A 196 -14.84 19.60 12.26
C LYS A 196 -13.51 19.73 13.01
N ILE A 197 -12.83 18.60 13.26
CA ILE A 197 -11.56 18.59 13.98
C ILE A 197 -10.46 19.31 13.18
N ALA A 198 -10.45 19.17 11.85
CA ALA A 198 -9.50 19.84 10.98
C ALA A 198 -9.70 21.37 10.99
N LEU A 199 -10.96 21.85 11.03
CA LEU A 199 -11.26 23.26 11.14
C LEU A 199 -10.84 23.82 12.51
N ASP A 200 -11.09 23.08 13.59
CA ASP A 200 -10.62 23.45 14.93
C ASP A 200 -9.09 23.47 14.97
N PHE A 201 -8.43 22.50 14.33
CA PHE A 201 -6.97 22.43 14.19
C PHE A 201 -6.39 23.63 13.40
N GLU A 202 -7.03 24.04 12.31
CA GLU A 202 -6.63 25.23 11.54
C GLU A 202 -6.70 26.50 12.39
N THR A 203 -7.78 26.69 13.16
CA THR A 203 -8.12 27.97 13.85
C THR A 203 -7.57 28.05 15.25
N ASP A 204 -7.20 26.92 15.90
CA ASP A 204 -6.70 26.95 17.28
C ASP A 204 -5.23 27.39 17.31
N HIS A 205 -4.89 28.27 18.24
CA HIS A 205 -3.53 28.77 18.50
C HIS A 205 -3.00 28.39 19.89
N SER A 206 -3.73 27.53 20.60
CA SER A 206 -3.36 27.02 21.94
C SER A 206 -2.62 25.68 21.87
N GLU A 207 -2.23 25.15 23.03
CA GLU A 207 -1.63 23.81 23.12
C GLU A 207 -2.58 22.69 22.69
N ARG A 208 -3.90 22.91 22.69
CA ARG A 208 -4.91 21.98 22.18
C ARG A 208 -4.67 21.61 20.70
N LYS A 209 -4.08 22.50 19.91
CA LYS A 209 -3.70 22.24 18.51
C LYS A 209 -2.86 20.96 18.36
N PHE A 210 -1.98 20.67 19.32
CA PHE A 210 -1.13 19.47 19.28
C PHE A 210 -1.88 18.20 19.71
N GLU A 211 -2.86 18.32 20.59
CA GLU A 211 -3.79 17.23 20.92
C GLU A 211 -4.63 16.87 19.69
N LEU A 212 -5.13 17.87 18.98
CA LEU A 212 -5.89 17.69 17.73
C LEU A 212 -5.04 17.00 16.65
N CYS A 213 -3.73 17.26 16.56
CA CYS A 213 -2.82 16.47 15.70
C CYS A 213 -2.90 14.97 16.00
N SER A 214 -2.86 14.58 17.25
CA SER A 214 -2.89 13.17 17.66
C SER A 214 -4.25 12.52 17.38
N ILE A 215 -5.32 13.27 17.56
CA ILE A 215 -6.69 12.81 17.26
C ILE A 215 -6.87 12.63 15.75
N LEU A 216 -6.43 13.60 14.94
CA LEU A 216 -6.43 13.47 13.47
C LEU A 216 -5.62 12.29 12.99
N GLN A 217 -4.43 12.06 13.58
CA GLN A 217 -3.63 10.86 13.27
C GLN A 217 -4.43 9.57 13.53
N ALA A 218 -5.06 9.44 14.70
CA ALA A 218 -5.83 8.26 15.05
C ALA A 218 -7.02 8.03 14.11
N LEU A 219 -7.77 9.09 13.78
CA LEU A 219 -8.92 9.01 12.88
C LEU A 219 -8.50 8.67 11.45
N LEU A 220 -7.52 9.37 10.88
CA LEU A 220 -7.07 9.17 9.51
C LEU A 220 -6.44 7.77 9.32
N SER A 221 -5.70 7.27 10.32
CA SER A 221 -5.14 5.92 10.30
C SER A 221 -6.20 4.82 10.46
N SER A 222 -7.40 5.14 10.90
CA SER A 222 -8.49 4.19 11.11
C SER A 222 -9.37 3.95 9.88
N CYS A 223 -9.19 4.69 8.80
CA CYS A 223 -9.99 4.55 7.60
C CYS A 223 -9.19 3.90 6.47
N ARG A 224 -9.89 3.20 5.56
CA ARG A 224 -9.25 2.61 4.39
C ARG A 224 -8.85 3.71 3.41
N ARG A 225 -7.61 3.60 2.92
CA ARG A 225 -7.03 4.57 1.99
C ARG A 225 -7.92 4.80 0.76
N GLU A 226 -8.45 3.74 0.18
CA GLU A 226 -9.28 3.79 -1.03
C GLU A 226 -10.56 4.61 -0.82
N ILE A 227 -11.17 4.47 0.37
CA ILE A 227 -12.40 5.21 0.72
C ILE A 227 -12.08 6.70 0.90
N VAL A 228 -10.99 7.02 1.63
CA VAL A 228 -10.58 8.40 1.89
C VAL A 228 -10.17 9.10 0.59
N ALA A 229 -9.31 8.46 -0.21
CA ALA A 229 -8.79 9.03 -1.45
C ALA A 229 -9.89 9.32 -2.49
N ALA A 230 -10.93 8.46 -2.57
CA ALA A 230 -12.01 8.62 -3.54
C ALA A 230 -12.92 9.83 -3.25
N THR A 231 -13.02 10.28 -2.00
CA THR A 231 -13.99 11.30 -1.57
C THR A 231 -13.35 12.56 -0.99
N ALA A 232 -12.04 12.54 -0.72
CA ALA A 232 -11.31 13.63 -0.08
C ALA A 232 -11.30 14.94 -0.90
N SER A 233 -11.39 14.86 -2.23
CA SER A 233 -11.41 16.03 -3.12
C SER A 233 -12.64 16.92 -2.92
N ASP A 234 -13.73 16.35 -2.45
CA ASP A 234 -15.00 17.06 -2.22
C ASP A 234 -15.10 17.64 -0.80
N GLU A 235 -14.11 17.39 0.06
CA GLU A 235 -14.09 17.71 1.47
C GLU A 235 -13.17 18.88 1.80
N LEU A 236 -13.44 19.57 2.92
CA LEU A 236 -12.67 20.76 3.35
C LEU A 236 -11.44 20.39 4.19
N TRP A 237 -11.49 19.26 4.89
CA TRP A 237 -10.45 18.85 5.85
C TRP A 237 -9.03 18.77 5.27
N PRO A 238 -8.79 18.37 3.99
CA PRO A 238 -7.43 18.35 3.45
C PRO A 238 -6.77 19.72 3.43
N GLY A 239 -7.55 20.76 3.06
CA GLY A 239 -7.09 22.15 3.05
C GLY A 239 -6.88 22.73 4.46
N SER A 240 -7.78 22.43 5.40
CA SER A 240 -7.65 22.87 6.80
C SER A 240 -6.45 22.22 7.49
N ILE A 241 -6.19 20.93 7.27
CA ILE A 241 -4.99 20.25 7.80
C ILE A 241 -3.72 20.84 7.17
N TYR A 242 -3.72 21.13 5.86
CA TYR A 242 -2.60 21.79 5.19
C TYR A 242 -2.22 23.10 5.86
N LYS A 243 -3.19 24.00 6.08
CA LYS A 243 -2.95 25.29 6.72
C LYS A 243 -2.46 25.16 8.16
N GLY A 244 -3.12 24.29 8.94
CA GLY A 244 -2.71 24.02 10.32
C GLY A 244 -1.29 23.46 10.45
N LEU A 245 -0.90 22.54 9.55
CA LEU A 245 0.47 22.00 9.50
C LEU A 245 1.48 23.04 9.00
N THR A 246 1.12 23.86 8.02
CA THR A 246 1.99 24.94 7.53
C THR A 246 2.28 25.94 8.66
N ASP A 247 1.28 26.32 9.43
CA ASP A 247 1.44 27.21 10.59
C ASP A 247 2.42 26.62 11.64
N ILE A 248 2.27 25.33 11.97
CA ILE A 248 3.15 24.65 12.91
C ILE A 248 4.58 24.53 12.36
N LEU A 249 4.74 23.98 11.16
CA LEU A 249 6.07 23.61 10.63
C LEU A 249 6.89 24.81 10.15
N THR A 250 6.28 25.97 9.86
CA THR A 250 6.99 27.22 9.57
C THR A 250 7.38 28.00 10.84
N SER A 251 6.79 27.66 11.98
CA SER A 251 7.03 28.30 13.26
C SER A 251 8.30 27.77 13.96
N LYS A 252 8.94 28.61 14.78
CA LYS A 252 10.08 28.20 15.63
C LYS A 252 9.59 27.51 16.90
N ILE A 253 9.16 26.26 16.77
CA ILE A 253 8.64 25.47 17.89
C ILE A 253 9.60 24.37 18.34
N GLY A 254 9.35 23.86 19.55
CA GLY A 254 10.11 22.78 20.14
C GLY A 254 9.81 21.40 19.53
N LYS A 255 10.65 20.41 19.87
CA LYS A 255 10.51 19.03 19.40
C LYS A 255 9.13 18.43 19.75
N ALA A 256 8.66 18.61 20.97
CA ALA A 256 7.40 18.07 21.45
C ALA A 256 6.19 18.51 20.59
N GLN A 257 6.28 19.65 19.96
CA GLN A 257 5.23 20.23 19.12
C GLN A 257 5.39 19.85 17.64
N ARG A 258 6.62 19.75 17.17
CA ARG A 258 6.94 19.40 15.77
C ARG A 258 6.70 17.92 15.46
N ASP A 259 7.04 17.02 16.39
CA ASP A 259 6.97 15.58 16.16
C ASP A 259 5.55 15.08 15.81
N PRO A 260 4.48 15.49 16.52
CA PRO A 260 3.11 15.18 16.11
C PRO A 260 2.73 15.73 14.73
N ALA A 261 3.21 16.93 14.38
CA ALA A 261 2.93 17.55 13.09
C ALA A 261 3.59 16.76 11.93
N LEU A 262 4.83 16.30 12.09
CA LEU A 262 5.50 15.46 11.08
C LEU A 262 4.79 14.11 10.91
N LYS A 263 4.33 13.51 12.00
CA LYS A 263 3.54 12.26 11.92
C LYS A 263 2.21 12.46 11.20
N LEU A 264 1.50 13.55 11.48
CA LEU A 264 0.26 13.88 10.77
C LEU A 264 0.54 14.14 9.28
N ALA A 265 1.58 14.92 8.95
CA ALA A 265 1.98 15.17 7.56
C ALA A 265 2.31 13.87 6.81
N SER A 266 2.96 12.91 7.47
CA SER A 266 3.24 11.58 6.90
C SER A 266 1.98 10.84 6.50
N ILE A 267 0.97 10.83 7.39
CA ILE A 267 -0.33 10.20 7.11
C ILE A 267 -1.04 10.90 5.94
N MET A 268 -1.01 12.22 5.91
CA MET A 268 -1.63 13.01 4.83
C MET A 268 -0.98 12.72 3.48
N VAL A 269 0.35 12.68 3.43
CA VAL A 269 1.08 12.36 2.19
C VAL A 269 0.85 10.90 1.76
N ASP A 270 0.74 9.97 2.70
CA ASP A 270 0.42 8.58 2.39
C ASP A 270 -1.02 8.41 1.85
N LEU A 271 -1.99 9.13 2.41
CA LEU A 271 -3.40 9.05 2.01
C LEU A 271 -3.69 9.76 0.69
N LEU A 272 -3.20 10.99 0.52
CA LEU A 272 -3.60 11.89 -0.56
C LEU A 272 -2.53 12.06 -1.64
N GLY A 273 -1.34 11.49 -1.44
CA GLY A 273 -0.20 11.71 -2.33
C GLY A 273 0.56 12.99 -2.04
N VAL A 274 1.70 13.14 -2.72
CA VAL A 274 2.59 14.30 -2.57
C VAL A 274 1.95 15.57 -3.12
N GLU A 275 1.08 15.46 -4.12
CA GLU A 275 0.35 16.55 -4.76
C GLU A 275 -0.43 17.40 -3.74
N TRP A 276 -0.90 16.79 -2.66
CA TRP A 276 -1.53 17.51 -1.55
C TRP A 276 -0.61 18.58 -0.94
N THR A 277 0.70 18.39 -0.95
CA THR A 277 1.67 19.37 -0.44
C THR A 277 1.88 20.57 -1.36
N LEU A 278 1.34 20.53 -2.58
CA LEU A 278 1.52 21.52 -3.64
C LEU A 278 0.24 22.37 -3.88
N THR A 279 -0.72 22.32 -2.98
CA THR A 279 -2.06 22.96 -3.15
C THR A 279 -2.08 24.48 -2.95
N ASP A 280 -1.00 25.09 -2.45
CA ASP A 280 -0.91 26.55 -2.27
C ASP A 280 -0.71 27.24 -3.63
N GLU A 281 -1.66 28.09 -4.03
CA GLU A 281 -1.62 28.83 -5.31
C GLU A 281 -0.52 29.88 -5.35
N GLU A 282 -0.18 30.52 -4.24
CA GLU A 282 0.83 31.57 -4.18
C GLU A 282 2.26 31.00 -4.15
N LYS A 283 2.45 29.90 -3.41
CA LYS A 283 3.77 29.30 -3.15
C LYS A 283 3.71 27.78 -3.24
N PRO A 284 3.37 27.21 -4.39
CA PRO A 284 3.01 25.80 -4.50
C PRO A 284 4.11 24.82 -4.04
N LYS A 285 5.39 25.21 -4.12
CA LYS A 285 6.52 24.31 -3.74
C LYS A 285 7.01 24.50 -2.30
N GLN A 286 6.63 25.58 -1.63
CA GLN A 286 7.28 25.96 -0.37
C GLN A 286 7.05 24.94 0.74
N PHE A 287 5.83 24.45 0.88
CA PHE A 287 5.50 23.47 1.90
C PHE A 287 6.15 22.10 1.62
N PHE A 288 6.13 21.66 0.35
CA PHE A 288 6.82 20.45 -0.08
C PHE A 288 8.31 20.49 0.25
N LEU A 289 9.02 21.54 -0.17
CA LEU A 289 10.45 21.71 0.09
C LEU A 289 10.76 21.74 1.59
N LEU A 290 9.95 22.45 2.37
CA LEU A 290 10.08 22.50 3.82
C LEU A 290 9.90 21.12 4.45
N LEU A 291 8.87 20.37 4.04
CA LEU A 291 8.55 19.07 4.60
C LEU A 291 9.66 18.05 4.34
N VAL A 292 10.20 18.00 3.11
CA VAL A 292 11.33 17.13 2.76
C VAL A 292 12.60 17.49 3.53
N GLN A 293 12.89 18.79 3.67
CA GLN A 293 14.05 19.26 4.43
C GLN A 293 13.93 18.93 5.92
N LEU A 294 12.79 19.21 6.54
CA LEU A 294 12.54 18.89 7.96
C LEU A 294 12.62 17.40 8.23
N SER A 295 12.00 16.58 7.37
CA SER A 295 12.06 15.12 7.50
C SER A 295 13.49 14.61 7.35
N SER A 296 14.26 15.14 6.40
CA SER A 296 15.67 14.77 6.21
C SER A 296 16.54 15.13 7.43
N ILE A 297 16.33 16.33 7.98
CA ILE A 297 17.03 16.79 9.19
C ILE A 297 16.66 15.91 10.39
N GLU A 298 15.36 15.61 10.55
CA GLU A 298 14.91 14.78 11.68
C GLU A 298 15.47 13.36 11.60
N VAL A 299 15.44 12.72 10.42
CA VAL A 299 16.07 11.41 10.21
C VAL A 299 17.54 11.44 10.59
N ARG A 300 18.27 12.43 10.11
CA ARG A 300 19.70 12.60 10.44
C ARG A 300 19.91 12.76 11.94
N MET A 301 19.16 13.64 12.59
CA MET A 301 19.27 13.91 14.03
C MET A 301 18.92 12.68 14.89
N GLN A 302 18.02 11.84 14.45
CA GLN A 302 17.60 10.65 15.19
C GLN A 302 18.57 9.47 14.99
N LEU A 303 19.22 9.36 13.83
CA LEU A 303 20.08 8.22 13.49
C LEU A 303 21.57 8.48 13.71
N GLU A 304 22.05 9.72 13.45
CA GLU A 304 23.47 10.04 13.49
C GLU A 304 24.04 9.92 14.92
N ASP A 305 25.11 9.15 15.08
CA ASP A 305 25.86 8.93 16.33
C ASP A 305 25.02 8.42 17.53
N ARG A 306 23.88 7.77 17.27
CA ARG A 306 23.03 7.23 18.34
C ARG A 306 23.09 5.71 18.41
N ASN A 307 22.92 5.20 19.63
CA ASN A 307 22.75 3.78 19.86
C ASN A 307 21.40 3.31 19.27
N PHE A 308 21.37 2.16 18.62
CA PHE A 308 20.19 1.58 17.99
C PHE A 308 18.99 1.48 18.95
N LYS A 309 19.22 1.15 20.24
CA LYS A 309 18.15 1.11 21.25
C LYS A 309 17.49 2.48 21.48
N THR A 310 18.29 3.55 21.45
CA THR A 310 17.77 4.93 21.56
C THR A 310 17.01 5.35 20.31
N VAL A 311 17.50 4.94 19.13
CA VAL A 311 16.82 5.16 17.87
C VAL A 311 15.46 4.46 17.85
N LEU A 312 15.42 3.22 18.32
CA LEU A 312 14.20 2.41 18.36
C LEU A 312 13.12 3.04 19.26
N SER A 313 13.46 3.79 20.31
CA SER A 313 12.48 4.51 21.13
C SER A 313 11.71 5.59 20.36
N ASN A 314 12.28 6.12 19.28
CA ASN A 314 11.69 7.13 18.40
C ASN A 314 11.35 6.57 17.01
N ALA A 315 11.26 5.25 16.86
CA ALA A 315 11.06 4.58 15.58
C ALA A 315 9.83 5.10 14.82
N ASP A 316 8.74 5.39 15.53
CA ASP A 316 7.49 5.86 14.91
C ASP A 316 7.65 7.22 14.21
N LEU A 317 8.43 8.14 14.80
CA LEU A 317 8.74 9.43 14.17
C LEU A 317 9.67 9.24 12.96
N VAL A 318 10.71 8.43 13.12
CA VAL A 318 11.66 8.16 12.03
C VAL A 318 10.96 7.49 10.86
N THR A 319 10.09 6.52 11.12
CA THR A 319 9.31 5.83 10.08
C THR A 319 8.33 6.80 9.38
N ALA A 320 7.70 7.70 10.12
CA ALA A 320 6.88 8.74 9.52
C ALA A 320 7.69 9.63 8.55
N CYS A 321 8.89 10.04 8.95
CA CYS A 321 9.79 10.77 8.06
C CYS A 321 10.23 9.93 6.85
N PHE A 322 10.45 8.62 7.03
CA PHE A 322 10.78 7.72 5.90
C PHE A 322 9.66 7.67 4.86
N ILE A 323 8.40 7.61 5.26
CA ILE A 323 7.25 7.65 4.35
C ILE A 323 7.25 8.94 3.53
N ILE A 324 7.44 10.09 4.19
CA ILE A 324 7.52 11.38 3.50
C ILE A 324 8.66 11.38 2.47
N LEU A 325 9.87 10.91 2.86
CA LEU A 325 11.02 10.89 1.98
C LEU A 325 10.85 9.93 0.81
N GLU A 326 10.33 8.71 1.06
CA GLU A 326 10.08 7.69 0.02
C GLU A 326 9.13 8.22 -1.05
N LEU A 327 7.96 8.75 -0.64
CA LEU A 327 6.96 9.27 -1.56
C LEU A 327 7.44 10.54 -2.28
N SER A 328 8.18 11.41 -1.59
CA SER A 328 8.75 12.62 -2.19
C SER A 328 9.82 12.30 -3.24
N ILE A 329 10.68 11.31 -3.00
CA ILE A 329 11.68 10.84 -3.97
C ILE A 329 10.98 10.27 -5.20
N ALA A 330 9.97 9.43 -5.01
CA ALA A 330 9.18 8.87 -6.11
C ALA A 330 8.52 9.98 -6.93
N TYR A 331 7.98 11.00 -6.29
CA TYR A 331 7.36 12.14 -6.97
C TYR A 331 8.37 12.99 -7.75
N ILE A 332 9.53 13.31 -7.15
CA ILE A 332 10.61 14.05 -7.85
C ILE A 332 11.07 13.28 -9.09
N ALA A 333 11.11 11.96 -9.02
CA ALA A 333 11.52 11.10 -10.14
C ALA A 333 10.57 11.15 -11.35
N THR A 334 9.33 11.60 -11.19
CA THR A 334 8.39 11.78 -12.31
C THR A 334 8.73 13.00 -13.19
N ASP A 335 9.65 13.86 -12.74
CA ASP A 335 10.08 15.11 -13.40
C ASP A 335 8.90 16.08 -13.74
N THR A 336 7.78 15.91 -13.02
CA THR A 336 6.60 16.78 -13.16
C THR A 336 6.76 18.09 -12.41
N LEU A 337 7.61 18.12 -11.37
CA LEU A 337 7.87 19.27 -10.53
C LEU A 337 9.04 20.10 -11.07
N GLU A 338 8.76 21.27 -11.63
CA GLU A 338 9.80 22.20 -12.06
C GLU A 338 10.56 22.79 -10.87
N LEU A 339 11.73 22.26 -10.57
CA LEU A 339 12.62 22.74 -9.51
C LEU A 339 13.76 23.60 -10.09
N GLU A 340 14.04 24.70 -9.42
CA GLU A 340 15.22 25.51 -9.69
C GLU A 340 16.51 24.75 -9.33
N GLN A 341 17.64 25.08 -9.99
CA GLN A 341 18.91 24.41 -9.73
C GLN A 341 19.35 24.52 -8.25
N LYS A 342 19.06 25.64 -7.60
CA LYS A 342 19.35 25.86 -6.18
C LYS A 342 18.49 24.94 -5.30
N GLU A 343 17.20 24.80 -5.62
CA GLU A 343 16.26 23.91 -4.90
C GLU A 343 16.69 22.45 -5.05
N LYS A 344 17.03 22.02 -6.26
CA LYS A 344 17.57 20.67 -6.53
C LYS A 344 18.81 20.37 -5.69
N GLN A 345 19.76 21.33 -5.63
CA GLN A 345 20.99 21.18 -4.84
C GLN A 345 20.71 21.12 -3.34
N GLN A 346 19.78 21.91 -2.83
CA GLN A 346 19.40 21.91 -1.42
C GLN A 346 18.73 20.59 -1.03
N LEU A 347 17.76 20.11 -1.83
CA LEU A 347 17.10 18.83 -1.63
C LEU A 347 18.12 17.68 -1.65
N TYR A 348 18.98 17.65 -2.69
CA TYR A 348 19.99 16.60 -2.79
C TYR A 348 20.90 16.56 -1.56
N THR A 349 21.36 17.73 -1.08
CA THR A 349 22.22 17.82 0.10
C THR A 349 21.52 17.31 1.37
N ALA A 350 20.25 17.69 1.57
CA ALA A 350 19.44 17.25 2.70
C ALA A 350 19.22 15.73 2.68
N LEU A 351 18.77 15.20 1.54
CA LEU A 351 18.54 13.78 1.33
C LEU A 351 19.82 12.96 1.51
N LYS A 352 20.91 13.36 0.87
CA LYS A 352 22.21 12.69 1.03
C LYS A 352 22.65 12.61 2.49
N GLY A 353 22.44 13.67 3.29
CA GLY A 353 22.74 13.66 4.72
C GLY A 353 21.89 12.66 5.50
N ALA A 354 20.59 12.61 5.22
CA ALA A 354 19.65 11.66 5.84
C ALA A 354 20.02 10.21 5.49
N PHE A 355 20.25 9.92 4.20
CA PHE A 355 20.59 8.56 3.75
C PHE A 355 21.99 8.10 4.18
N ALA A 356 22.93 9.02 4.37
CA ALA A 356 24.21 8.68 4.99
C ALA A 356 24.03 8.18 6.44
N ALA A 357 23.11 8.78 7.20
CA ALA A 357 22.77 8.31 8.54
C ALA A 357 22.04 6.95 8.53
N VAL A 358 21.15 6.73 7.57
CA VAL A 358 20.50 5.42 7.36
C VAL A 358 21.54 4.33 7.05
N VAL A 359 22.46 4.59 6.12
CA VAL A 359 23.54 3.66 5.76
C VAL A 359 24.45 3.36 6.96
N ALA A 360 24.81 4.37 7.77
CA ALA A 360 25.62 4.17 8.97
C ALA A 360 24.89 3.30 10.02
N THR A 361 23.59 3.52 10.22
CA THR A 361 22.75 2.71 11.12
C THR A 361 22.69 1.26 10.64
N LEU A 362 22.37 1.03 9.36
CA LEU A 362 22.34 -0.32 8.78
C LEU A 362 23.71 -0.99 8.81
N THR A 363 24.81 -0.26 8.62
CA THR A 363 26.17 -0.80 8.73
C THR A 363 26.48 -1.29 10.15
N THR A 364 25.98 -0.59 11.15
CA THR A 364 26.13 -1.01 12.55
C THR A 364 25.28 -2.26 12.82
N VAL A 365 24.02 -2.26 12.38
CA VAL A 365 23.11 -3.38 12.54
C VAL A 365 23.59 -4.63 11.79
N SER A 366 24.11 -4.49 10.58
CA SER A 366 24.58 -5.60 9.74
C SER A 366 25.69 -6.45 10.37
N LYS A 367 26.45 -5.87 11.30
CA LYS A 367 27.53 -6.57 12.03
C LYS A 367 27.01 -7.45 13.16
N ASP A 368 25.92 -7.06 13.81
CA ASP A 368 25.37 -7.71 15.00
C ASP A 368 24.15 -8.57 14.69
N PHE A 369 23.23 -8.09 13.87
CA PHE A 369 21.94 -8.73 13.60
C PHE A 369 22.06 -10.20 13.12
N PRO A 370 22.93 -10.57 12.15
CA PRO A 370 23.01 -11.96 11.69
C PRO A 370 23.43 -12.95 12.78
N LYS A 371 24.18 -12.47 13.80
CA LYS A 371 24.70 -13.30 14.91
C LYS A 371 23.74 -13.38 16.08
N ASN A 372 22.91 -12.36 16.27
CA ASN A 372 22.06 -12.17 17.44
C ASN A 372 20.59 -11.93 17.08
N LYS A 373 20.10 -12.52 16.02
CA LYS A 373 18.76 -12.30 15.47
C LYS A 373 17.62 -12.47 16.49
N ASP A 374 17.76 -13.43 17.40
CA ASP A 374 16.77 -13.72 18.44
C ASP A 374 16.69 -12.65 19.54
N LYS A 375 17.68 -11.76 19.61
CA LYS A 375 17.68 -10.63 20.57
C LYS A 375 16.89 -9.41 20.07
N TYR A 376 16.56 -9.39 18.80
CA TYR A 376 15.78 -8.33 18.18
C TYR A 376 14.30 -8.71 18.22
N ASP A 377 13.50 -7.91 18.92
CA ASP A 377 12.05 -8.06 18.93
C ASP A 377 11.41 -7.71 17.58
N ALA A 378 10.11 -7.96 17.43
CA ALA A 378 9.39 -7.68 16.19
C ALA A 378 9.49 -6.21 15.78
N ARG A 379 9.41 -5.27 16.73
CA ARG A 379 9.49 -3.83 16.48
C ARG A 379 10.86 -3.45 15.92
N ALA A 380 11.94 -3.98 16.48
CA ALA A 380 13.29 -3.75 15.98
C ALA A 380 13.50 -4.31 14.57
N LYS A 381 12.98 -5.52 14.31
CA LYS A 381 13.03 -6.14 12.97
C LYS A 381 12.28 -5.31 11.93
N LEU A 382 11.05 -4.88 12.25
CA LEU A 382 10.25 -4.00 11.37
C LEU A 382 10.94 -2.66 11.11
N PHE A 383 11.59 -2.09 12.13
CA PHE A 383 12.33 -0.85 11.95
C PHE A 383 13.57 -1.03 11.06
N ILE A 384 14.29 -2.14 11.15
CA ILE A 384 15.39 -2.47 10.22
C ILE A 384 14.86 -2.62 8.79
N ILE A 385 13.74 -3.30 8.61
CA ILE A 385 13.05 -3.43 7.32
C ILE A 385 12.67 -2.06 6.75
N ALA A 386 12.15 -1.15 7.57
CA ALA A 386 11.81 0.21 7.14
C ALA A 386 13.05 1.00 6.68
N ASN A 387 14.19 0.84 7.35
CA ASN A 387 15.47 1.44 6.91
C ASN A 387 15.92 0.89 5.54
N VAL A 388 15.82 -0.42 5.31
CA VAL A 388 16.16 -1.02 4.01
C VAL A 388 15.20 -0.53 2.93
N ARG A 389 13.90 -0.45 3.22
CA ARG A 389 12.89 0.05 2.28
C ARG A 389 13.18 1.48 1.82
N VAL A 390 13.37 2.42 2.76
CA VAL A 390 13.61 3.81 2.40
C VAL A 390 14.94 4.01 1.69
N LEU A 391 15.99 3.24 2.05
CA LEU A 391 17.26 3.24 1.34
C LEU A 391 17.09 2.74 -0.09
N SER A 392 16.27 1.72 -0.31
CA SER A 392 15.97 1.21 -1.65
C SER A 392 15.30 2.27 -2.52
N ALA A 393 14.37 3.06 -1.97
CA ALA A 393 13.76 4.17 -2.69
C ALA A 393 14.79 5.23 -3.13
N TRP A 394 15.77 5.54 -2.28
CA TRP A 394 16.89 6.41 -2.65
C TRP A 394 17.76 5.81 -3.76
N LEU A 395 18.13 4.53 -3.63
CA LEU A 395 18.99 3.83 -4.58
C LEU A 395 18.34 3.65 -5.96
N CYS A 396 17.02 3.76 -6.07
CA CYS A 396 16.34 3.82 -7.37
C CYS A 396 16.71 5.06 -8.18
N GLN A 397 17.19 6.13 -7.53
CA GLN A 397 17.49 7.41 -8.17
C GLN A 397 18.98 7.77 -8.10
N GLU A 398 19.69 7.31 -7.07
CA GLU A 398 21.08 7.72 -6.80
C GLU A 398 21.90 6.55 -6.24
N THR A 399 22.75 5.97 -7.04
CA THR A 399 23.63 4.85 -6.64
C THR A 399 25.06 5.30 -6.36
N SER A 400 25.45 6.50 -6.82
CA SER A 400 26.86 6.94 -6.80
C SER A 400 27.30 7.58 -5.48
N ALA A 401 26.39 8.25 -4.77
CA ALA A 401 26.69 9.12 -3.64
C ALA A 401 27.41 8.42 -2.46
N MET A 402 27.09 7.14 -2.21
CA MET A 402 27.63 6.34 -1.10
C MET A 402 28.03 4.93 -1.56
N ARG A 403 28.47 4.81 -2.79
CA ARG A 403 28.69 3.55 -3.51
C ARG A 403 29.38 2.47 -2.68
N ASN A 404 30.55 2.74 -2.13
CA ASN A 404 31.33 1.75 -1.38
C ASN A 404 30.61 1.25 -0.12
N ALA A 405 29.92 2.14 0.60
CA ALA A 405 29.17 1.78 1.79
C ALA A 405 27.94 0.93 1.45
N VAL A 406 27.26 1.27 0.35
CA VAL A 406 26.12 0.51 -0.18
C VAL A 406 26.57 -0.90 -0.61
N TYR A 407 27.70 -1.04 -1.31
CA TYR A 407 28.22 -2.34 -1.71
C TYR A 407 28.55 -3.23 -0.49
N ALA A 408 29.10 -2.64 0.56
CA ALA A 408 29.38 -3.37 1.80
C ALA A 408 28.09 -3.84 2.51
N LEU A 409 26.98 -3.11 2.35
CA LEU A 409 25.68 -3.44 2.92
C LEU A 409 24.86 -4.39 2.05
N LEU A 410 25.10 -4.43 0.76
CA LEU A 410 24.24 -5.13 -0.20
C LEU A 410 24.01 -6.60 0.16
N PRO A 411 25.00 -7.41 0.59
CA PRO A 411 24.75 -8.79 1.01
C PRO A 411 23.79 -8.91 2.19
N PHE A 412 23.85 -7.98 3.14
CA PHE A 412 22.94 -7.95 4.28
C PHE A 412 21.51 -7.58 3.85
N MET A 413 21.38 -6.55 3.01
CA MET A 413 20.09 -6.11 2.48
C MET A 413 19.40 -7.23 1.69
N LEU A 414 20.13 -7.93 0.82
CA LEU A 414 19.64 -9.07 0.05
C LEU A 414 19.22 -10.22 0.96
N SER A 415 20.03 -10.59 1.94
CA SER A 415 19.67 -11.66 2.89
C SER A 415 18.36 -11.35 3.63
N LEU A 416 18.15 -10.11 4.05
CA LEU A 416 16.92 -9.68 4.73
C LEU A 416 15.73 -9.65 3.77
N ALA A 417 15.93 -9.13 2.56
CA ALA A 417 14.90 -9.07 1.54
C ALA A 417 14.43 -10.47 1.13
N ASN A 418 15.36 -11.40 0.92
CA ASN A 418 15.06 -12.79 0.59
C ASN A 418 14.27 -13.48 1.70
N GLU A 419 14.62 -13.22 2.96
CA GLU A 419 13.86 -13.75 4.10
C GLU A 419 12.43 -13.24 4.11
N THR A 420 12.20 -11.92 3.89
CA THR A 420 10.86 -11.35 3.84
C THR A 420 10.07 -11.90 2.65
N PHE A 421 10.69 -12.08 1.48
CA PHE A 421 10.06 -12.69 0.31
C PHE A 421 9.59 -14.12 0.58
N TYR A 422 10.44 -14.97 1.17
CA TYR A 422 10.05 -16.34 1.48
C TYR A 422 8.97 -16.41 2.55
N ALA A 423 9.02 -15.55 3.58
CA ALA A 423 7.99 -15.46 4.60
C ALA A 423 6.64 -15.03 3.99
N TYR A 424 6.64 -13.99 3.15
CA TYR A 424 5.46 -13.50 2.43
C TYR A 424 4.86 -14.59 1.53
N ARG A 425 5.68 -15.23 0.69
CA ARG A 425 5.26 -16.32 -0.19
C ARG A 425 4.62 -17.48 0.58
N ASN A 426 5.26 -17.92 1.66
CA ASN A 426 4.77 -19.04 2.47
C ASN A 426 3.44 -18.70 3.16
N ARG A 427 3.30 -17.48 3.68
CA ARG A 427 2.02 -16.99 4.23
C ARG A 427 0.92 -17.02 3.18
N ARG A 428 1.16 -16.48 1.99
CA ARG A 428 0.17 -16.48 0.88
C ARG A 428 -0.22 -17.89 0.45
N LEU A 429 0.71 -18.83 0.44
CA LEU A 429 0.42 -20.23 0.15
C LEU A 429 -0.42 -20.89 1.24
N ALA A 430 -0.17 -20.58 2.52
CA ALA A 430 -0.95 -21.07 3.64
C ALA A 430 -2.40 -20.51 3.61
N GLU A 431 -2.58 -19.21 3.34
CA GLU A 431 -3.90 -18.57 3.18
C GLU A 431 -4.71 -19.23 2.05
N LYS A 432 -4.08 -19.51 0.90
CA LYS A 432 -4.73 -20.22 -0.20
C LYS A 432 -5.09 -21.68 0.12
N ALA A 433 -4.31 -22.35 0.97
CA ALA A 433 -4.55 -23.73 1.35
C ALA A 433 -5.68 -23.90 2.37
N GLN A 434 -5.90 -22.89 3.24
CA GLN A 434 -6.94 -22.91 4.27
C GLN A 434 -8.35 -22.63 3.72
N GLY A 435 -8.47 -22.13 2.50
CA GLY A 435 -9.77 -21.85 1.84
C GLY A 435 -10.64 -20.85 2.60
N ASP A 436 -11.78 -20.48 2.06
CA ASP A 436 -12.76 -19.53 2.61
C ASP A 436 -13.40 -19.93 3.97
N ALA A 437 -12.93 -20.98 4.64
CA ALA A 437 -13.56 -21.56 5.81
C ALA A 437 -13.27 -20.83 7.14
N SER A 438 -12.38 -19.82 7.18
CA SER A 438 -12.01 -19.14 8.43
C SER A 438 -12.14 -17.63 8.39
N LYS A 439 -13.26 -17.11 7.91
CA LYS A 439 -13.68 -15.70 8.18
C LYS A 439 -14.36 -15.53 9.54
N SER A 440 -14.14 -16.45 10.49
CA SER A 440 -14.57 -16.27 11.88
C SER A 440 -13.40 -15.73 12.69
N GLY A 441 -13.55 -14.45 13.04
CA GLY A 441 -12.56 -13.66 13.77
C GLY A 441 -12.21 -14.20 15.16
N ASP A 442 -11.27 -15.11 15.22
CA ASP A 442 -10.44 -15.28 16.39
C ASP A 442 -9.07 -14.68 16.04
N SER A 443 -8.76 -13.53 16.62
CA SER A 443 -7.45 -12.92 16.56
C SER A 443 -6.49 -13.83 17.32
N MET A 444 -5.93 -14.83 16.63
CA MET A 444 -4.72 -15.48 17.10
C MET A 444 -3.66 -14.39 17.23
N MET A 445 -3.00 -14.38 18.39
CA MET A 445 -1.84 -13.53 18.66
C MET A 445 -0.84 -13.73 17.51
N GLU A 446 -0.70 -12.72 16.62
CA GLU A 446 0.21 -12.79 15.49
C GLU A 446 1.63 -13.05 16.01
N THR A 447 2.29 -14.05 15.46
CA THR A 447 3.69 -14.35 15.82
C THR A 447 4.62 -13.34 15.15
N ASP A 448 5.81 -13.11 15.71
CA ASP A 448 6.85 -12.24 15.12
C ASP A 448 7.12 -12.56 13.63
N THR A 449 6.99 -13.84 13.25
CA THR A 449 7.18 -14.33 11.89
C THR A 449 6.05 -13.89 10.97
N ASP A 450 4.83 -13.79 11.48
CA ASP A 450 3.66 -13.36 10.71
C ASP A 450 3.75 -11.87 10.36
N LEU A 451 4.26 -11.05 11.28
CA LEU A 451 4.47 -9.61 11.05
C LEU A 451 5.53 -9.35 9.96
N ILE A 452 6.64 -10.08 9.97
CA ILE A 452 7.71 -9.96 8.96
C ILE A 452 7.19 -10.39 7.58
N GLY A 453 6.34 -11.42 7.51
CA GLY A 453 5.74 -11.91 6.27
C GLY A 453 4.61 -11.05 5.70
N GLN A 454 4.30 -9.90 6.30
CA GLN A 454 3.30 -8.96 5.73
C GLN A 454 3.83 -8.13 4.58
N THR A 455 5.15 -7.90 4.51
CA THR A 455 5.78 -7.04 3.50
C THR A 455 6.86 -7.80 2.74
N ASP A 456 6.77 -7.81 1.42
CA ASP A 456 7.82 -8.32 0.53
C ASP A 456 8.82 -7.20 0.22
N ILE A 457 9.94 -7.17 0.94
CA ILE A 457 10.99 -6.17 0.76
C ILE A 457 11.79 -6.43 -0.51
N LEU A 458 11.94 -7.68 -0.94
CA LEU A 458 12.63 -7.97 -2.20
C LEU A 458 11.91 -7.25 -3.36
N ARG A 459 10.58 -7.31 -3.42
CA ARG A 459 9.80 -6.60 -4.42
C ARG A 459 10.08 -5.10 -4.42
N VAL A 460 10.15 -4.49 -3.24
CA VAL A 460 10.46 -3.05 -3.09
C VAL A 460 11.89 -2.72 -3.53
N MET A 461 12.84 -3.64 -3.34
CA MET A 461 14.24 -3.46 -3.75
C MET A 461 14.47 -3.64 -5.26
N LEU A 462 13.59 -4.35 -5.98
CA LEU A 462 13.82 -4.68 -7.40
C LEU A 462 14.19 -3.47 -8.28
N PRO A 463 13.54 -2.30 -8.21
CA PRO A 463 13.94 -1.14 -9.01
C PRO A 463 15.37 -0.67 -8.70
N ALA A 464 15.76 -0.63 -7.42
CA ALA A 464 17.12 -0.30 -7.02
C ALA A 464 18.14 -1.34 -7.53
N LEU A 465 17.79 -2.62 -7.50
CA LEU A 465 18.63 -3.69 -8.03
C LEU A 465 18.80 -3.60 -9.54
N CYS A 466 17.81 -3.08 -10.29
CA CYS A 466 17.96 -2.81 -11.73
C CYS A 466 19.12 -1.83 -11.99
N HIS A 467 19.18 -0.73 -11.22
CA HIS A 467 20.26 0.24 -11.36
C HIS A 467 21.60 -0.32 -10.88
N LEU A 468 21.62 -1.01 -9.75
CA LEU A 468 22.83 -1.63 -9.22
C LEU A 468 23.38 -2.74 -10.12
N ALA A 469 22.53 -3.49 -10.81
CA ALA A 469 22.96 -4.55 -11.73
C ALA A 469 23.78 -4.05 -12.95
N VAL A 470 23.68 -2.75 -13.27
CA VAL A 470 24.55 -2.13 -14.30
C VAL A 470 25.98 -1.95 -13.79
N GLU A 471 26.18 -1.74 -12.48
CA GLU A 471 27.47 -1.51 -11.86
C GLU A 471 28.24 -2.82 -11.63
N GLU A 472 29.49 -2.88 -12.06
CA GLU A 472 30.29 -4.13 -12.07
C GLU A 472 30.42 -4.75 -10.68
N GLU A 473 30.77 -3.94 -9.66
CA GLU A 473 30.98 -4.45 -8.29
C GLU A 473 29.69 -4.93 -7.64
N ALA A 474 28.58 -4.20 -7.82
CA ALA A 474 27.28 -4.64 -7.31
C ALA A 474 26.82 -5.93 -8.00
N ARG A 475 27.03 -6.05 -9.32
CA ARG A 475 26.69 -7.26 -10.07
C ARG A 475 27.51 -8.47 -9.64
N LYS A 476 28.80 -8.28 -9.33
CA LYS A 476 29.64 -9.36 -8.76
C LYS A 476 29.12 -9.81 -7.39
N ILE A 477 28.64 -8.86 -6.56
CA ILE A 477 28.04 -9.20 -5.27
C ILE A 477 26.76 -10.01 -5.48
N LEU A 478 25.84 -9.57 -6.35
CA LEU A 478 24.61 -10.30 -6.65
C LEU A 478 24.90 -11.76 -7.04
N LEU A 479 25.82 -11.96 -7.97
CA LEU A 479 26.21 -13.30 -8.43
C LEU A 479 26.95 -14.12 -7.35
N SER A 480 27.73 -13.46 -6.46
CA SER A 480 28.45 -14.16 -5.39
C SER A 480 27.53 -14.71 -4.31
N VAL A 481 26.38 -14.05 -4.06
CA VAL A 481 25.36 -14.49 -3.11
C VAL A 481 24.26 -15.36 -3.78
N LYS A 482 24.39 -15.60 -5.09
CA LYS A 482 23.43 -16.34 -5.91
C LYS A 482 22.03 -15.73 -5.93
N GLU A 483 21.97 -14.41 -5.98
CA GLU A 483 20.71 -13.69 -5.99
C GLU A 483 19.88 -14.02 -7.24
N GLU A 484 20.51 -14.41 -8.35
CA GLU A 484 19.84 -14.84 -9.56
C GLU A 484 18.92 -16.05 -9.36
N GLU A 485 19.23 -16.94 -8.41
CA GLU A 485 18.37 -18.08 -8.06
C GLU A 485 17.09 -17.60 -7.39
N VAL A 486 17.20 -16.67 -6.44
CA VAL A 486 16.05 -16.08 -5.71
C VAL A 486 15.18 -15.23 -6.65
N LEU A 487 15.82 -14.44 -7.52
CA LEU A 487 15.11 -13.63 -8.52
C LEU A 487 14.28 -14.49 -9.48
N TYR A 488 14.81 -15.67 -9.87
CA TYR A 488 14.05 -16.62 -10.69
C TYR A 488 12.83 -17.18 -9.93
N GLU A 489 12.97 -17.55 -8.65
CA GLU A 489 11.84 -17.98 -7.82
C GLU A 489 10.81 -16.87 -7.63
N CYS A 490 11.29 -15.64 -7.46
CA CYS A 490 10.44 -14.43 -7.35
C CYS A 490 9.66 -14.21 -8.66
N LEU A 491 10.31 -14.31 -9.82
CA LEU A 491 9.65 -14.25 -11.13
C LEU A 491 8.55 -15.30 -11.27
N ALA A 492 8.84 -16.55 -10.90
CA ALA A 492 7.88 -17.65 -10.97
C ALA A 492 6.68 -17.44 -10.00
N HIS A 493 6.95 -16.88 -8.83
CA HIS A 493 5.90 -16.52 -7.87
C HIS A 493 4.95 -15.46 -8.43
N HIS A 494 5.47 -14.32 -8.89
CA HIS A 494 4.67 -13.25 -9.47
C HIS A 494 3.94 -13.68 -10.75
N TRP A 495 4.57 -14.56 -11.56
CA TRP A 495 3.90 -15.19 -12.69
C TRP A 495 2.64 -15.94 -12.26
N SER A 496 2.69 -16.69 -11.16
CA SER A 496 1.55 -17.44 -10.63
C SER A 496 0.41 -16.56 -10.15
N ILE A 497 0.70 -15.32 -9.74
CA ILE A 497 -0.31 -14.33 -9.33
C ILE A 497 -1.03 -13.76 -10.56
N VAL A 498 -0.28 -13.33 -11.57
CA VAL A 498 -0.85 -12.71 -12.78
C VAL A 498 -1.63 -13.72 -13.63
N HIS A 499 -1.20 -14.98 -13.65
CA HIS A 499 -1.81 -16.05 -14.44
C HIS A 499 -2.63 -17.03 -13.60
N PHE A 500 -3.28 -16.55 -12.54
CA PHE A 500 -4.14 -17.37 -11.70
C PHE A 500 -5.30 -17.95 -12.53
N LYS A 501 -5.28 -19.27 -12.71
CA LYS A 501 -6.41 -20.01 -13.31
C LYS A 501 -7.38 -20.38 -12.20
N LYS A 502 -8.62 -19.81 -12.21
CA LYS A 502 -9.67 -20.24 -11.29
C LYS A 502 -9.82 -21.77 -11.40
N PRO A 503 -9.96 -22.48 -10.26
CA PRO A 503 -10.20 -23.94 -10.29
C PRO A 503 -11.39 -24.25 -11.19
N ILE A 504 -11.24 -25.24 -12.07
CA ILE A 504 -12.34 -25.70 -12.94
C ILE A 504 -13.37 -26.36 -12.04
N VAL A 505 -14.50 -25.68 -11.79
CA VAL A 505 -15.62 -26.28 -11.06
C VAL A 505 -16.11 -27.52 -11.83
N PRO A 506 -16.16 -28.70 -11.20
CA PRO A 506 -16.64 -29.93 -11.84
C PRO A 506 -18.03 -29.73 -12.43
N LYS A 507 -18.31 -30.37 -13.59
CA LYS A 507 -19.60 -30.22 -14.28
C LYS A 507 -20.81 -30.53 -13.38
N SER A 508 -20.63 -31.38 -12.37
CA SER A 508 -21.66 -31.75 -11.37
C SER A 508 -22.04 -30.62 -10.40
N GLU A 509 -21.21 -29.60 -10.25
CA GLU A 509 -21.45 -28.49 -9.31
C GLU A 509 -21.82 -27.17 -10.01
N ARG A 510 -21.67 -27.08 -11.33
CA ARG A 510 -21.96 -25.86 -12.12
C ARG A 510 -23.45 -25.41 -12.04
N GLY A 511 -24.36 -26.30 -11.69
CA GLY A 511 -25.82 -25.99 -11.53
C GLY A 511 -26.19 -25.46 -10.15
N LYS A 512 -25.32 -25.55 -9.16
CA LYS A 512 -25.57 -25.09 -7.77
C LYS A 512 -24.93 -23.72 -7.46
N VAL A 513 -23.99 -23.29 -8.26
CA VAL A 513 -23.45 -21.94 -8.18
C VAL A 513 -24.53 -21.03 -8.79
N LYS A 514 -25.20 -20.25 -7.92
CA LYS A 514 -26.06 -19.16 -8.35
C LYS A 514 -25.30 -18.36 -9.38
N LYS A 515 -25.95 -17.96 -10.48
CA LYS A 515 -25.50 -16.87 -11.36
C LYS A 515 -25.51 -15.56 -10.55
N ASP A 516 -24.69 -15.50 -9.55
CA ASP A 516 -24.41 -14.25 -8.89
C ASP A 516 -23.34 -13.56 -9.72
N GLN A 517 -23.84 -12.57 -10.42
CA GLN A 517 -23.14 -11.38 -10.87
C GLN A 517 -21.80 -11.64 -11.60
N ASP A 518 -21.68 -11.07 -12.78
CA ASP A 518 -20.42 -10.56 -13.32
C ASP A 518 -19.70 -9.82 -12.19
N SER A 519 -19.04 -10.58 -11.33
CA SER A 519 -18.24 -10.02 -10.24
C SER A 519 -17.06 -9.33 -10.92
N GLN A 520 -17.06 -8.01 -10.89
CA GLN A 520 -15.86 -7.25 -11.14
C GLN A 520 -14.73 -7.89 -10.32
N PRO A 521 -13.55 -8.08 -10.91
CA PRO A 521 -12.43 -8.65 -10.17
C PRO A 521 -12.17 -7.81 -8.93
N ASP A 522 -11.85 -8.46 -7.81
CA ASP A 522 -11.54 -7.82 -6.55
C ASP A 522 -10.49 -6.70 -6.79
N PRO A 523 -10.76 -5.45 -6.39
CA PRO A 523 -9.81 -4.34 -6.57
C PRO A 523 -8.44 -4.62 -5.97
N GLN A 524 -8.37 -5.34 -4.85
CA GLN A 524 -7.11 -5.74 -4.21
C GLN A 524 -6.33 -6.73 -5.08
N LEU A 525 -7.02 -7.67 -5.71
CA LEU A 525 -6.39 -8.62 -6.64
C LEU A 525 -5.86 -7.92 -7.89
N LEU A 526 -6.58 -6.92 -8.40
CA LEU A 526 -6.13 -6.14 -9.57
C LEU A 526 -4.85 -5.35 -9.25
N GLU A 527 -4.78 -4.73 -8.08
CA GLU A 527 -3.58 -4.01 -7.65
C GLU A 527 -2.40 -4.98 -7.41
N GLU A 528 -2.64 -6.14 -6.78
CA GLU A 528 -1.62 -7.18 -6.61
C GLU A 528 -1.10 -7.70 -7.97
N MET A 529 -1.97 -7.85 -8.96
CA MET A 529 -1.57 -8.24 -10.32
C MET A 529 -0.75 -7.15 -11.02
N LYS A 530 -1.09 -5.88 -10.83
CA LYS A 530 -0.34 -4.73 -11.35
C LYS A 530 1.06 -4.67 -10.74
N ASP A 531 1.15 -4.75 -9.42
CA ASP A 531 2.41 -4.82 -8.68
C ASP A 531 3.28 -6.01 -9.11
N SER A 532 2.66 -7.17 -9.32
CA SER A 532 3.36 -8.38 -9.77
C SER A 532 3.91 -8.21 -11.19
N ARG A 533 3.17 -7.55 -12.10
CA ARG A 533 3.69 -7.22 -13.44
C ARG A 533 4.90 -6.29 -13.37
N ALA A 534 4.83 -5.24 -12.55
CA ALA A 534 5.95 -4.32 -12.35
C ALA A 534 7.19 -5.02 -11.76
N ALA A 535 6.99 -5.91 -10.79
CA ALA A 535 8.07 -6.72 -10.23
C ALA A 535 8.73 -7.62 -11.30
N MET A 536 7.94 -8.30 -12.13
CA MET A 536 8.46 -9.15 -13.20
C MET A 536 9.24 -8.33 -14.25
N VAL A 537 8.79 -7.13 -14.58
CA VAL A 537 9.51 -6.19 -15.48
C VAL A 537 10.88 -5.85 -14.88
N SER A 538 10.93 -5.48 -13.60
CA SER A 538 12.19 -5.18 -12.92
C SER A 538 13.13 -6.37 -12.89
N ILE A 539 12.64 -7.58 -12.60
CA ILE A 539 13.45 -8.80 -12.64
C ILE A 539 13.99 -9.08 -14.05
N CYS A 540 13.18 -8.88 -15.09
CA CYS A 540 13.64 -9.02 -16.47
C CYS A 540 14.77 -8.04 -16.78
N ASN A 541 14.68 -6.79 -16.33
CA ASN A 541 15.72 -5.78 -16.52
C ASN A 541 17.03 -6.18 -15.81
N ILE A 542 16.96 -6.71 -14.58
CA ILE A 542 18.14 -7.23 -13.88
C ILE A 542 18.77 -8.36 -14.67
N PHE A 543 17.98 -9.33 -15.12
CA PHE A 543 18.48 -10.45 -15.93
C PHE A 543 19.02 -10.02 -17.30
N MET A 544 18.44 -9.00 -17.95
CA MET A 544 18.99 -8.43 -19.19
C MET A 544 20.38 -7.84 -18.95
N ASN A 545 20.54 -7.03 -17.88
CA ASN A 545 21.84 -6.46 -17.51
C ASN A 545 22.89 -7.56 -17.27
N ILE A 546 22.56 -8.61 -16.51
CA ILE A 546 23.45 -9.73 -16.26
C ILE A 546 23.78 -10.44 -17.58
N THR A 547 22.77 -10.71 -18.42
CA THR A 547 22.95 -11.45 -19.68
C THR A 547 23.86 -10.71 -20.66
N VAL A 548 23.77 -9.39 -20.72
CA VAL A 548 24.61 -8.58 -21.60
C VAL A 548 26.03 -8.42 -21.05
N LEU A 549 26.17 -8.19 -19.75
CA LEU A 549 27.44 -7.83 -19.14
C LEU A 549 28.27 -9.02 -18.66
N GLU A 550 27.63 -10.17 -18.38
CA GLU A 550 28.28 -11.39 -17.88
C GLU A 550 28.01 -12.60 -18.80
N ALA A 551 28.17 -12.41 -20.09
CA ALA A 551 27.82 -13.39 -21.13
C ALA A 551 28.38 -14.81 -20.89
N LYS A 552 29.63 -14.92 -20.38
CA LYS A 552 30.27 -16.24 -20.09
C LYS A 552 29.57 -16.98 -18.96
N ILE A 553 29.24 -16.29 -17.88
CA ILE A 553 28.52 -16.86 -16.73
C ILE A 553 27.16 -17.35 -17.18
N VAL A 554 26.45 -16.57 -18.00
CA VAL A 554 25.13 -16.91 -18.53
C VAL A 554 25.19 -18.13 -19.46
N GLU A 555 26.20 -18.25 -20.36
CA GLU A 555 26.37 -19.39 -21.26
C GLU A 555 26.58 -20.71 -20.50
N GLU A 556 27.32 -20.68 -19.40
CA GLU A 556 27.65 -21.86 -18.60
C GLU A 556 26.54 -22.23 -17.59
N SER A 557 25.71 -21.28 -17.17
CA SER A 557 24.71 -21.43 -16.10
C SER A 557 23.50 -22.27 -16.54
N THR A 558 23.14 -23.23 -15.70
CA THR A 558 21.91 -24.02 -15.86
C THR A 558 20.66 -23.23 -15.52
N LEU A 559 20.79 -22.24 -14.62
CA LEU A 559 19.69 -21.36 -14.21
C LEU A 559 19.19 -20.53 -15.41
N PHE A 560 20.10 -19.87 -16.13
CA PHE A 560 19.73 -19.06 -17.30
C PHE A 560 19.16 -19.90 -18.44
N ALA A 561 19.61 -21.15 -18.59
CA ALA A 561 18.97 -22.09 -19.51
C ALA A 561 17.54 -22.48 -19.06
N THR A 562 17.30 -22.57 -17.74
CA THR A 562 15.96 -22.81 -17.18
C THR A 562 15.06 -21.59 -17.33
N LEU A 563 15.60 -20.39 -17.11
CA LEU A 563 14.89 -19.11 -17.34
C LEU A 563 14.48 -18.98 -18.81
N LEU A 564 15.37 -19.34 -19.75
CA LEU A 564 15.04 -19.32 -21.17
C LEU A 564 13.87 -20.27 -21.51
N LYS A 565 13.87 -21.49 -20.95
CA LYS A 565 12.75 -22.43 -21.11
C LYS A 565 11.46 -21.91 -20.49
N PHE A 566 11.55 -21.24 -19.35
CA PHE A 566 10.41 -20.58 -18.72
C PHE A 566 9.80 -19.55 -19.67
N ILE A 567 10.62 -18.70 -20.29
CA ILE A 567 10.17 -17.68 -21.25
C ILE A 567 9.53 -18.32 -22.48
N PHE A 568 10.14 -19.38 -23.06
CA PHE A 568 9.60 -20.09 -24.23
C PHE A 568 8.20 -20.64 -23.98
N ASN A 569 7.97 -21.17 -22.78
CA ASN A 569 6.68 -21.76 -22.42
C ASN A 569 5.61 -20.70 -22.09
N ASN A 570 6.01 -19.58 -21.52
CA ASN A 570 5.09 -18.65 -20.90
C ASN A 570 4.78 -17.40 -21.74
N LEU A 571 5.72 -16.87 -22.52
CA LEU A 571 5.48 -15.69 -23.35
C LEU A 571 4.28 -15.88 -24.32
N PRO A 572 4.14 -17.02 -25.02
CA PRO A 572 3.01 -17.23 -25.92
C PRO A 572 1.65 -17.33 -25.24
N GLU A 573 1.62 -17.53 -23.92
CA GLU A 573 0.38 -17.61 -23.12
C GLU A 573 -0.11 -16.24 -22.63
N ILE A 574 0.72 -15.19 -22.72
CA ILE A 574 0.35 -13.85 -22.31
C ILE A 574 -0.68 -13.27 -23.30
N LYS A 575 -1.79 -12.78 -22.78
CA LYS A 575 -2.78 -12.08 -23.58
C LYS A 575 -2.21 -10.75 -24.07
N ASN A 576 -2.37 -10.48 -25.35
CA ASN A 576 -1.95 -9.21 -25.95
C ASN A 576 -2.96 -8.11 -25.59
N THR A 577 -2.90 -7.64 -24.34
CA THR A 577 -3.65 -6.49 -23.84
C THR A 577 -2.68 -5.37 -23.49
N PRO A 578 -3.08 -4.09 -23.56
CA PRO A 578 -2.21 -2.96 -23.25
C PRO A 578 -1.48 -3.10 -21.90
N GLU A 579 -2.18 -3.57 -20.87
CA GLU A 579 -1.66 -3.78 -19.51
C GLU A 579 -0.49 -4.77 -19.43
N ASN A 580 -0.41 -5.72 -20.37
CA ASN A 580 0.63 -6.74 -20.39
C ASN A 580 1.78 -6.40 -21.36
N LEU A 581 1.65 -5.34 -22.15
CA LEU A 581 2.55 -5.08 -23.28
C LEU A 581 3.99 -4.83 -22.84
N VAL A 582 4.19 -4.09 -21.73
CA VAL A 582 5.53 -3.84 -21.18
C VAL A 582 6.19 -5.14 -20.70
N LEU A 583 5.46 -5.97 -19.95
CA LEU A 583 5.95 -7.27 -19.52
C LEU A 583 6.23 -8.19 -20.71
N TYR A 584 5.34 -8.19 -21.70
CA TYR A 584 5.51 -8.97 -22.92
C TYR A 584 6.80 -8.59 -23.64
N GLY A 585 7.06 -7.30 -23.85
CA GLY A 585 8.26 -6.78 -24.47
C GLY A 585 9.54 -7.16 -23.70
N ASN A 586 9.51 -7.01 -22.38
CA ASN A 586 10.64 -7.39 -21.52
C ASN A 586 10.97 -8.88 -21.62
N LEU A 587 9.99 -9.77 -21.55
CA LEU A 587 10.20 -11.21 -21.70
C LEU A 587 10.66 -11.59 -23.12
N ALA A 588 10.10 -10.94 -24.14
CA ALA A 588 10.50 -11.17 -25.54
C ALA A 588 11.98 -10.83 -25.76
N VAL A 589 12.41 -9.66 -25.30
CA VAL A 589 13.79 -9.18 -25.48
C VAL A 589 14.77 -9.97 -24.61
N LEU A 590 14.43 -10.22 -23.34
CA LEU A 590 15.23 -11.08 -22.46
C LEU A 590 15.43 -12.48 -23.08
N GLY A 591 14.35 -13.04 -23.62
CA GLY A 591 14.42 -14.34 -24.30
C GLY A 591 15.36 -14.32 -25.51
N LEU A 592 15.36 -13.25 -26.32
CA LEU A 592 16.31 -13.08 -27.44
C LEU A 592 17.77 -13.00 -26.97
N LEU A 593 18.03 -12.22 -25.91
CA LEU A 593 19.37 -12.09 -25.33
C LEU A 593 19.88 -13.45 -24.80
N LEU A 594 19.05 -14.19 -24.09
CA LEU A 594 19.38 -15.52 -23.59
C LEU A 594 19.54 -16.52 -24.74
N LEU A 595 18.68 -16.45 -25.76
CA LEU A 595 18.78 -17.29 -26.96
C LEU A 595 20.10 -17.09 -27.68
N LYS A 596 20.57 -15.85 -27.77
CA LYS A 596 21.88 -15.49 -28.33
C LYS A 596 23.02 -16.15 -27.56
N GLN A 597 22.96 -16.27 -26.24
CA GLN A 597 24.00 -16.94 -25.43
C GLN A 597 23.95 -18.48 -25.53
N HIS A 598 22.74 -19.03 -25.62
CA HIS A 598 22.52 -20.48 -25.65
C HIS A 598 22.28 -21.05 -27.06
N TYR A 599 22.62 -20.34 -28.14
CA TYR A 599 22.29 -20.70 -29.53
C TYR A 599 22.71 -22.11 -29.95
N LYS A 600 23.85 -22.61 -29.44
CA LYS A 600 24.36 -23.94 -29.75
C LYS A 600 23.43 -25.08 -29.32
N ARG A 601 22.55 -24.85 -28.39
CA ARG A 601 21.62 -25.84 -27.82
C ARG A 601 20.24 -25.84 -28.50
N MET A 602 20.00 -24.94 -29.44
CA MET A 602 18.68 -24.72 -30.04
C MET A 602 18.44 -25.66 -31.23
N LYS A 603 17.23 -26.24 -31.27
CA LYS A 603 16.83 -27.17 -32.35
C LYS A 603 15.57 -26.63 -33.05
N LYS A 604 15.59 -26.68 -34.39
CA LYS A 604 14.46 -26.23 -35.21
C LYS A 604 13.13 -26.95 -34.92
N ASN A 605 13.19 -28.20 -34.48
CA ASN A 605 12.00 -29.00 -34.23
C ASN A 605 11.40 -28.82 -32.84
N ASP A 606 11.90 -27.87 -32.05
CA ASP A 606 11.32 -27.55 -30.75
C ASP A 606 10.16 -26.56 -30.91
N PHE A 607 8.97 -27.08 -30.74
CA PHE A 607 7.72 -26.31 -30.90
C PHE A 607 7.62 -25.08 -29.94
N THR A 608 8.22 -25.17 -28.75
CA THR A 608 8.18 -24.07 -27.77
C THR A 608 9.00 -22.88 -28.27
N ILE A 609 10.16 -23.15 -28.89
CA ILE A 609 11.00 -22.12 -29.51
C ILE A 609 10.25 -21.45 -30.67
N CYS A 610 9.62 -22.27 -31.51
CA CYS A 610 8.86 -21.76 -32.66
C CYS A 610 7.74 -20.79 -32.22
N ARG A 611 6.95 -21.17 -31.24
CA ARG A 611 5.89 -20.30 -30.66
C ARG A 611 6.47 -19.02 -30.05
N TYR A 612 7.58 -19.13 -29.32
CA TYR A 612 8.26 -17.98 -28.73
C TYR A 612 8.74 -17.01 -29.82
N ILE A 613 9.40 -17.49 -30.89
CA ILE A 613 9.86 -16.65 -32.00
C ILE A 613 8.70 -15.95 -32.68
N GLN A 614 7.60 -16.65 -32.98
CA GLN A 614 6.41 -16.05 -33.57
C GLN A 614 5.82 -14.94 -32.67
N SER A 615 5.78 -15.18 -31.35
CA SER A 615 5.31 -14.20 -30.37
C SER A 615 6.22 -12.95 -30.33
N THR A 616 7.52 -13.16 -30.42
CA THR A 616 8.52 -12.08 -30.44
C THR A 616 8.45 -11.26 -31.75
N ILE A 617 8.31 -11.93 -32.89
CA ILE A 617 8.11 -11.26 -34.20
C ILE A 617 6.87 -10.36 -34.13
N ARG A 618 5.78 -10.87 -33.59
CA ARG A 618 4.54 -10.08 -33.41
C ARG A 618 4.79 -8.81 -32.59
N PHE A 619 5.50 -8.90 -31.46
CA PHE A 619 5.85 -7.75 -30.64
C PHE A 619 6.64 -6.70 -31.43
N LEU A 620 7.64 -7.12 -32.21
CA LEU A 620 8.50 -6.21 -32.99
C LEU A 620 7.76 -5.63 -34.20
N TRP A 621 6.87 -6.39 -34.82
CA TRP A 621 6.14 -5.95 -35.99
C TRP A 621 5.02 -4.96 -35.64
N ASP A 622 4.21 -5.26 -34.63
CA ASP A 622 3.02 -4.48 -34.27
C ASP A 622 3.33 -3.08 -33.71
N ALA A 623 4.61 -2.74 -33.48
CA ALA A 623 5.00 -1.48 -32.86
C ALA A 623 4.74 -0.23 -33.74
N TYR A 624 4.88 -0.38 -35.06
CA TYR A 624 4.71 0.72 -36.01
C TYR A 624 3.61 0.44 -37.04
N SER A 625 2.98 1.51 -37.48
CA SER A 625 2.00 1.50 -38.56
C SER A 625 2.17 2.74 -39.43
N VAL A 626 1.47 2.80 -40.59
CA VAL A 626 1.44 3.95 -41.45
C VAL A 626 0.11 4.69 -41.25
N ASP A 627 0.18 5.99 -40.98
CA ASP A 627 -0.99 6.86 -40.92
C ASP A 627 -1.20 7.51 -42.29
N GLU A 628 -2.33 7.23 -42.93
CA GLU A 628 -2.73 7.77 -44.22
C GLU A 628 -3.60 9.05 -44.10
N ALA A 629 -3.93 9.48 -42.86
CA ALA A 629 -4.75 10.65 -42.62
C ALA A 629 -4.00 11.95 -42.98
N GLY A 630 -4.61 12.82 -43.78
CA GLY A 630 -4.08 14.16 -44.07
C GLY A 630 -3.19 14.27 -45.32
N GLY A 631 -3.18 13.29 -46.23
CA GLY A 631 -2.50 13.40 -47.53
C GLY A 631 -0.97 13.25 -47.49
N GLY A 632 -0.43 12.71 -46.39
CA GLY A 632 0.96 12.34 -46.22
C GLY A 632 1.10 11.10 -45.36
N SER A 633 1.60 10.02 -45.98
CA SER A 633 1.83 8.77 -45.28
C SER A 633 3.05 8.88 -44.38
N THR A 634 2.84 8.95 -43.10
CA THR A 634 3.89 9.01 -42.06
C THR A 634 3.93 7.72 -41.24
N MET A 635 5.13 7.32 -40.85
CA MET A 635 5.29 6.23 -39.88
C MET A 635 4.89 6.74 -38.50
N VAL A 636 3.99 6.02 -37.85
CA VAL A 636 3.50 6.33 -36.52
C VAL A 636 3.59 5.09 -35.59
N ILE A 637 3.69 5.35 -34.32
CA ILE A 637 3.61 4.31 -33.30
C ILE A 637 2.17 3.80 -33.25
N ASN A 638 1.98 2.49 -33.27
CA ASN A 638 0.66 1.88 -33.18
C ASN A 638 -0.07 2.33 -31.91
N MET A 639 -1.38 2.56 -32.00
CA MET A 639 -2.21 3.06 -30.89
C MET A 639 -2.08 2.24 -29.62
N THR A 640 -1.95 0.92 -29.73
CA THR A 640 -1.77 0.02 -28.59
C THR A 640 -0.41 0.17 -27.88
N TYR A 641 0.61 0.67 -28.57
CA TYR A 641 1.95 0.91 -28.02
C TYR A 641 2.13 2.35 -27.54
N LYS A 642 1.34 3.28 -28.02
CA LYS A 642 1.54 4.73 -27.83
C LYS A 642 1.58 5.13 -26.36
N GLU A 643 0.68 4.58 -25.54
CA GLU A 643 0.61 4.87 -24.12
C GLU A 643 1.89 4.47 -23.37
N TYR A 644 2.48 3.32 -23.74
CA TYR A 644 3.64 2.73 -23.05
C TYR A 644 4.95 2.94 -23.84
N TRP A 645 4.95 3.80 -24.87
CA TRP A 645 6.08 3.90 -25.78
C TRP A 645 7.37 4.37 -25.11
N MET A 646 7.28 5.20 -24.09
CA MET A 646 8.45 5.63 -23.33
C MET A 646 9.23 4.45 -22.71
N GLU A 647 8.51 3.41 -22.29
CA GLU A 647 9.10 2.19 -21.72
C GLU A 647 9.47 1.16 -22.79
N LEU A 648 8.75 1.15 -23.91
CA LEU A 648 8.89 0.15 -24.97
C LEU A 648 9.92 0.51 -26.02
N ALA A 649 10.24 1.78 -26.22
CA ALA A 649 11.12 2.24 -27.29
C ALA A 649 12.50 1.57 -27.24
N GLU A 650 13.15 1.61 -26.08
CA GLU A 650 14.47 0.99 -25.90
C GLU A 650 14.41 -0.53 -26.07
N LEU A 651 13.36 -1.17 -25.56
CA LEU A 651 13.13 -2.62 -25.73
C LEU A 651 12.94 -2.98 -27.20
N TRP A 652 12.20 -2.17 -27.96
CA TRP A 652 12.01 -2.42 -29.37
C TRP A 652 13.34 -2.36 -30.15
N PHE A 653 14.14 -1.31 -29.92
CA PHE A 653 15.45 -1.18 -30.57
C PHE A 653 16.41 -2.30 -30.18
N LEU A 654 16.49 -2.63 -28.90
CA LEU A 654 17.31 -3.76 -28.41
C LEU A 654 16.80 -5.08 -28.98
N GLY A 655 15.49 -5.26 -29.07
CA GLY A 655 14.85 -6.42 -29.66
C GLY A 655 15.19 -6.61 -31.13
N MET A 656 15.09 -5.54 -31.94
CA MET A 656 15.46 -5.55 -33.35
C MET A 656 16.95 -5.90 -33.55
N GLN A 657 17.83 -5.24 -32.81
CA GLN A 657 19.27 -5.50 -32.87
C GLN A 657 19.61 -6.94 -32.44
N THR A 658 18.98 -7.43 -31.38
CA THR A 658 19.24 -8.79 -30.89
C THR A 658 18.64 -9.84 -31.82
N MET A 659 17.49 -9.58 -32.44
CA MET A 659 16.88 -10.46 -33.44
C MET A 659 17.80 -10.60 -34.66
N SER A 660 18.38 -9.50 -35.16
CA SER A 660 19.38 -9.50 -36.23
C SER A 660 20.57 -10.41 -35.86
N ALA A 661 21.11 -10.25 -34.66
CA ALA A 661 22.23 -11.08 -34.17
C ALA A 661 21.86 -12.55 -34.01
N VAL A 662 20.66 -12.86 -33.56
CA VAL A 662 20.15 -14.24 -33.38
C VAL A 662 19.97 -14.92 -34.74
N ILE A 663 19.46 -14.20 -35.74
CA ILE A 663 19.33 -14.76 -37.12
C ILE A 663 20.67 -15.06 -37.69
N ALA A 664 21.69 -14.25 -37.48
CA ALA A 664 23.06 -14.54 -37.94
C ALA A 664 23.64 -15.80 -37.28
N LEU A 665 23.30 -16.08 -36.01
CA LEU A 665 23.77 -17.29 -35.27
C LEU A 665 22.90 -18.53 -35.53
N ILE A 666 21.62 -18.34 -35.81
CA ILE A 666 20.62 -19.40 -35.99
C ILE A 666 19.83 -19.12 -37.29
N PRO A 667 20.41 -19.38 -38.48
CA PRO A 667 19.84 -18.98 -39.76
C PRO A 667 18.42 -19.48 -40.04
N TRP A 668 18.02 -20.66 -39.49
CA TRP A 668 16.68 -21.20 -39.70
C TRP A 668 15.58 -20.33 -39.08
N ILE A 669 15.91 -19.41 -38.16
CA ILE A 669 14.91 -18.44 -37.60
C ILE A 669 14.41 -17.46 -38.70
N SER A 670 15.22 -17.20 -39.72
CA SER A 670 14.80 -16.38 -40.87
C SER A 670 13.55 -16.93 -41.60
N GLU A 671 13.31 -18.23 -41.52
CA GLU A 671 12.12 -18.83 -42.12
C GLU A 671 10.83 -18.31 -41.49
N PHE A 672 10.82 -18.06 -40.17
CA PHE A 672 9.66 -17.50 -39.48
C PHE A 672 9.38 -16.06 -39.89
N ALA A 673 10.40 -15.27 -40.19
CA ALA A 673 10.22 -13.91 -40.69
C ALA A 673 9.59 -13.89 -42.11
N ILE A 674 9.85 -14.91 -42.92
CA ILE A 674 9.24 -15.10 -44.24
C ILE A 674 7.80 -15.66 -44.07
N GLU A 675 7.66 -16.75 -43.34
CA GLU A 675 6.36 -17.43 -43.16
C GLU A 675 5.32 -16.53 -42.49
N SER A 676 5.73 -15.61 -41.60
CA SER A 676 4.86 -14.62 -40.99
C SER A 676 4.49 -13.46 -41.90
N GLY A 677 5.16 -13.27 -43.03
CA GLY A 677 5.02 -12.11 -43.88
C GLY A 677 5.70 -10.84 -43.34
N TRP A 678 6.55 -10.96 -42.32
CA TRP A 678 7.15 -9.78 -41.66
C TRP A 678 8.16 -9.08 -42.54
N ALA A 679 9.01 -9.81 -43.27
CA ALA A 679 10.02 -9.23 -44.17
C ALA A 679 9.37 -8.39 -45.29
N GLU A 680 8.36 -8.94 -45.94
CA GLU A 680 7.57 -8.27 -46.98
C GLU A 680 6.73 -7.14 -46.39
N GLY A 681 6.13 -7.34 -45.22
CA GLY A 681 5.34 -6.31 -44.53
C GLY A 681 6.17 -5.08 -44.14
N ILE A 682 7.46 -5.24 -43.80
CA ILE A 682 8.37 -4.12 -43.57
C ILE A 682 8.58 -3.31 -44.87
N ILE A 683 8.84 -3.98 -46.02
CA ILE A 683 9.02 -3.32 -47.28
C ILE A 683 7.73 -2.60 -47.71
N ASP A 684 6.58 -3.23 -47.57
CA ASP A 684 5.29 -2.61 -47.91
C ASP A 684 4.98 -1.42 -47.00
N MET A 685 5.28 -1.49 -45.73
CA MET A 685 5.16 -0.37 -44.81
C MET A 685 6.07 0.79 -45.22
N LEU A 686 7.37 0.51 -45.47
CA LEU A 686 8.34 1.54 -45.87
C LEU A 686 7.99 2.17 -47.23
N ARG A 687 7.43 1.38 -48.17
CA ARG A 687 6.96 1.91 -49.46
C ARG A 687 5.88 2.98 -49.31
N ASN A 688 5.03 2.84 -48.33
CA ASN A 688 3.96 3.77 -48.05
C ASN A 688 4.39 5.01 -47.25
N VAL A 689 5.62 5.04 -46.68
CA VAL A 689 6.15 6.20 -45.96
C VAL A 689 6.80 7.20 -46.89
N LYS A 690 6.49 8.50 -46.78
CA LYS A 690 7.10 9.56 -47.59
C LYS A 690 8.60 9.71 -47.30
N MET A 691 9.33 10.05 -48.35
CA MET A 691 10.76 10.36 -48.27
C MET A 691 11.03 11.43 -47.18
N GLY A 692 12.00 11.15 -46.30
CA GLY A 692 12.43 12.06 -45.22
C GLY A 692 11.59 12.02 -43.97
N LEU A 693 10.49 11.27 -43.93
CA LEU A 693 9.63 11.09 -42.71
C LEU A 693 9.93 9.83 -41.90
N LEU A 694 10.92 9.04 -42.32
CA LEU A 694 11.38 7.87 -41.58
C LEU A 694 12.45 8.30 -40.56
N PRO A 695 12.22 8.07 -39.23
CA PRO A 695 13.23 8.40 -38.22
C PRO A 695 14.54 7.61 -38.43
N ALA A 696 15.69 8.31 -38.30
CA ALA A 696 16.99 7.74 -38.64
C ALA A 696 17.32 6.43 -37.89
N ASN A 697 17.01 6.37 -36.58
CA ASN A 697 17.24 5.18 -35.76
C ASN A 697 16.36 4.01 -36.19
N THR A 698 15.09 4.25 -36.49
CA THR A 698 14.15 3.23 -36.95
C THR A 698 14.52 2.75 -38.35
N LYS A 699 14.94 3.64 -39.22
CA LYS A 699 15.49 3.31 -40.52
C LYS A 699 16.67 2.35 -40.42
N SER A 700 17.65 2.69 -39.55
CA SER A 700 18.86 1.86 -39.37
C SER A 700 18.50 0.48 -38.81
N ALA A 701 17.56 0.41 -37.87
CA ALA A 701 17.13 -0.86 -37.28
C ALA A 701 16.48 -1.79 -38.32
N TYR A 702 15.61 -1.26 -39.19
CA TYR A 702 15.01 -2.07 -40.26
C TYR A 702 16.01 -2.45 -41.35
N GLU A 703 16.89 -1.54 -41.75
CA GLU A 703 17.92 -1.84 -42.76
C GLU A 703 18.86 -2.94 -42.28
N ASP A 704 19.36 -2.85 -41.04
CA ASP A 704 20.23 -3.85 -40.44
C ASP A 704 19.53 -5.24 -40.34
N PHE A 705 18.28 -5.24 -39.88
CA PHE A 705 17.49 -6.47 -39.77
C PHE A 705 17.28 -7.13 -41.15
N LEU A 706 16.88 -6.38 -42.18
CA LEU A 706 16.66 -6.91 -43.52
C LEU A 706 17.97 -7.38 -44.17
N CYS A 707 19.08 -6.72 -43.90
CA CYS A 707 20.40 -7.17 -44.33
C CYS A 707 20.77 -8.55 -43.74
N HIS A 708 20.56 -8.75 -42.44
CA HIS A 708 20.83 -10.06 -41.80
C HIS A 708 19.90 -11.16 -42.30
N LEU A 709 18.63 -10.83 -42.59
CA LEU A 709 17.71 -11.77 -43.22
C LEU A 709 18.19 -12.24 -44.61
N VAL A 710 18.63 -11.30 -45.44
CA VAL A 710 19.16 -11.58 -46.80
C VAL A 710 20.42 -12.47 -46.72
N ASP A 711 21.32 -12.12 -45.77
CA ASP A 711 22.57 -12.89 -45.60
C ASP A 711 22.29 -14.31 -45.05
N ALA A 712 21.24 -14.49 -44.24
CA ALA A 712 20.89 -15.78 -43.65
C ALA A 712 20.10 -16.72 -44.58
N ASN A 713 19.30 -16.14 -45.52
CA ASN A 713 18.40 -16.93 -46.34
C ASN A 713 18.18 -16.31 -47.73
N ASN A 714 18.71 -16.97 -48.77
CA ASN A 714 18.60 -16.48 -50.14
C ASN A 714 17.18 -16.33 -50.69
N SER A 715 16.19 -17.03 -50.14
CA SER A 715 14.79 -16.86 -50.53
C SER A 715 14.22 -15.49 -50.19
N VAL A 716 14.75 -14.84 -49.13
CA VAL A 716 14.39 -13.47 -48.75
C VAL A 716 14.67 -12.48 -49.90
N THR A 717 15.78 -12.65 -50.57
CA THR A 717 16.14 -11.80 -51.72
C THR A 717 15.04 -11.78 -52.78
N THR A 718 14.48 -12.93 -53.11
CA THR A 718 13.40 -13.04 -54.10
C THR A 718 12.13 -12.36 -53.58
N VAL A 719 11.73 -12.67 -52.34
CA VAL A 719 10.55 -12.10 -51.74
C VAL A 719 10.62 -10.55 -51.68
N LEU A 720 11.75 -9.98 -51.25
CA LEU A 720 11.94 -8.54 -51.17
C LEU A 720 11.95 -7.86 -52.55
N LYS A 721 12.53 -8.53 -53.58
CA LYS A 721 12.51 -8.04 -54.95
C LYS A 721 11.10 -8.02 -55.53
N ASP A 722 10.30 -9.03 -55.26
CA ASP A 722 8.92 -9.14 -55.73
C ASP A 722 8.03 -8.04 -55.10
N HIS A 723 8.37 -7.56 -53.90
CA HIS A 723 7.70 -6.45 -53.20
C HIS A 723 8.28 -5.06 -53.50
N ASP A 724 9.02 -4.89 -54.62
CA ASP A 724 9.60 -3.60 -55.07
C ASP A 724 10.57 -2.96 -54.07
N ALA A 725 11.42 -3.77 -53.43
CA ALA A 725 12.46 -3.29 -52.52
C ALA A 725 13.42 -2.27 -53.18
N LEU A 726 13.58 -2.28 -54.50
CA LEU A 726 14.42 -1.30 -55.22
C LEU A 726 13.92 0.13 -55.02
N SER A 727 12.62 0.36 -55.19
CA SER A 727 11.99 1.65 -54.97
C SER A 727 12.16 2.10 -53.51
N VAL A 728 11.94 1.22 -52.55
CA VAL A 728 12.09 1.49 -51.13
C VAL A 728 13.55 1.85 -50.77
N CYS A 729 14.53 1.09 -51.27
CA CYS A 729 15.95 1.37 -51.05
C CYS A 729 16.36 2.75 -51.58
N ARG A 730 15.85 3.15 -52.76
CA ARG A 730 16.11 4.47 -53.35
C ARG A 730 15.42 5.60 -52.58
N THR A 731 14.15 5.43 -52.25
CA THR A 731 13.34 6.43 -51.52
C THR A 731 13.92 6.75 -50.15
N HIS A 732 14.27 5.74 -49.41
CA HIS A 732 14.74 5.88 -48.00
C HIS A 732 16.27 5.83 -47.90
N ARG A 733 17.01 5.69 -49.02
CA ARG A 733 18.47 5.57 -49.03
C ARG A 733 18.97 4.42 -48.17
N LEU A 734 18.39 3.23 -48.34
CA LEU A 734 18.86 1.98 -47.68
C LEU A 734 20.03 1.42 -48.50
N MET A 735 21.22 1.99 -48.29
CA MET A 735 22.38 1.75 -49.15
C MET A 735 22.92 0.31 -48.98
N GLU A 736 22.98 -0.18 -47.75
CA GLU A 736 23.53 -1.50 -47.46
C GLU A 736 22.59 -2.63 -47.94
N LEU A 737 21.29 -2.45 -47.74
CA LEU A 737 20.29 -3.37 -48.29
C LEU A 737 20.27 -3.35 -49.83
N GLY A 738 20.35 -2.17 -50.42
CA GLY A 738 20.40 -2.03 -51.88
C GLY A 738 21.58 -2.77 -52.51
N LYS A 739 22.78 -2.65 -51.94
CA LYS A 739 23.98 -3.39 -52.38
C LYS A 739 23.80 -4.91 -52.29
N ARG A 740 23.25 -5.42 -51.17
CA ARG A 740 23.01 -6.85 -50.99
C ARG A 740 21.99 -7.44 -51.96
N LEU A 741 20.93 -6.69 -52.26
CA LEU A 741 19.86 -7.17 -53.14
C LEU A 741 20.17 -7.02 -54.61
N PHE A 742 20.84 -5.94 -55.04
CA PHE A 742 20.95 -5.56 -56.47
C PHE A 742 22.40 -5.47 -56.98
N GLY A 743 23.39 -5.57 -56.08
CA GLY A 743 24.78 -5.32 -56.42
C GLY A 743 25.12 -3.83 -56.56
N ASP A 744 26.39 -3.53 -56.85
CA ASP A 744 26.83 -2.12 -57.02
C ASP A 744 26.17 -1.41 -58.22
#